data_2a4b1e876974376df7f74921f75b92df
#
_entry.id   2a4b1e876974376df7f74921f75b92df
#
_cell.length_a   1.000
_cell.length_b   1.000
_cell.length_c   1.000
_cell.angle_alpha   90.00
_cell.angle_beta   90.00
_cell.angle_gamma   90.00
#
_symmetry.space_group_name_H-M   'P 1'
#
loop_
_entity.id
_entity.type
_entity.pdbx_description
1 polymer ?
#
loop_
_entity_poly.entity_id
_entity_poly.type
_entity_poly.pdbx_seq_one_letter_code
_entity_poly.pdbx_strand_id
1 'polypeptide(L)'
;MLTSVALFLSIPIAALHAAPIDAVLGEAEGFKDTGGWVTDQQVMDQMGSAFMLAHGLGVPVKDAVTTVEFPQPGTYRLWVRTRDWVAPWKTPDTPPDMLATGTPGIFQILVDGVAVKTTFGTEGADWHWQDGGAVSVSKNTVTLSLHDLTGFAGRCDAILFSSDPQFTPPDEIGALTSLRRKLLGLPEKPVEAGDYDLVVVGGGAAGCCTAVSAARLGCRVAFIHDRPVLGGNNSSEVRVGLSGLIHQKPYTRLGNLVDEIGPVGYWNLHQAKQAPGLPRSKQVITMVENEPRRKIHNAGPAENYEDAKKLAVVQAEKNITLFLSTRANGVEMNGKRIAAVIAQDIRSGSRLRLRSTLVADCTGDGVIGALAGADHAYGRESKGEYDEENAPEEADKLVMGTSVQWYAEEAPEASPFPECPWALKFDAAHAIKTTRGDWDWETGAMRNHVTEMEQIRDYGLRVVFGNWSTLKNDAKFKAEFTKQKLKWVAYIGGKRESRRLLGDVILRQQDIIKARPFPDASVTTTWTIDLHYPKKPMCACEAFQSEDRHIKFEPYPIPYRCLYSRNIENLFMAGRNISVTHIALGTVRVQRTTGMMGEVLGMAASLCKAHSTTPRGVYEKHLDGLKSLMQRGVGKEDLKAR
;
A
#
# COMPACT_ATOMS: atom_id res chain seq x y z
N MET A 1 -76.65 7.73 -0.20
CA MET A 1 -75.41 6.96 -0.06
C MET A 1 -74.86 6.74 -1.46
N LEU A 2 -73.89 7.53 -1.87
CA LEU A 2 -73.23 7.41 -3.16
C LEU A 2 -71.87 6.77 -2.90
N THR A 3 -71.68 5.58 -3.42
CA THR A 3 -70.42 4.85 -3.40
C THR A 3 -69.60 5.23 -4.64
N SER A 4 -68.47 5.93 -4.41
CA SER A 4 -67.49 6.24 -5.47
C SER A 4 -66.56 5.03 -5.66
N VAL A 5 -66.56 4.45 -6.85
CA VAL A 5 -65.62 3.42 -7.30
C VAL A 5 -64.42 4.14 -7.92
N ALA A 6 -63.26 4.05 -7.29
CA ALA A 6 -62.01 4.55 -7.86
C ALA A 6 -61.43 3.47 -8.80
N LEU A 7 -61.33 3.81 -10.08
CA LEU A 7 -60.69 2.98 -11.11
C LEU A 7 -59.18 3.24 -11.09
N PHE A 8 -58.39 2.28 -10.62
CA PHE A 8 -56.95 2.31 -10.74
C PHE A 8 -56.56 1.84 -12.15
N LEU A 9 -56.14 2.80 -13.00
CA LEU A 9 -55.45 2.49 -14.24
C LEU A 9 -53.99 2.09 -13.89
N SER A 10 -53.66 0.80 -13.98
CA SER A 10 -52.29 0.31 -14.00
C SER A 10 -51.67 0.59 -15.38
N ILE A 11 -50.80 1.60 -15.45
CA ILE A 11 -49.91 1.83 -16.60
C ILE A 11 -48.81 0.73 -16.51
N PRO A 12 -48.64 -0.11 -17.53
CA PRO A 12 -47.50 -1.03 -17.53
C PRO A 12 -46.22 -0.22 -17.69
N ILE A 13 -45.34 -0.26 -16.68
CA ILE A 13 -43.97 0.20 -16.82
C ILE A 13 -43.32 -0.78 -17.81
N ALA A 14 -43.23 -0.37 -19.08
CA ALA A 14 -42.40 -1.04 -20.06
C ALA A 14 -40.96 -0.96 -19.53
N ALA A 15 -40.42 -2.09 -19.12
CA ALA A 15 -39.00 -2.21 -18.87
C ALA A 15 -38.27 -1.87 -20.18
N LEU A 16 -37.72 -0.66 -20.25
CA LEU A 16 -36.78 -0.32 -21.32
C LEU A 16 -35.60 -1.30 -21.18
N HIS A 17 -35.64 -2.37 -21.98
CA HIS A 17 -34.43 -3.13 -22.28
C HIS A 17 -33.55 -2.17 -23.08
N ALA A 18 -32.58 -1.56 -22.39
CA ALA A 18 -31.52 -0.85 -23.08
C ALA A 18 -30.90 -1.82 -24.08
N ALA A 19 -30.87 -1.43 -25.36
CA ALA A 19 -30.20 -2.20 -26.41
C ALA A 19 -28.77 -2.51 -25.96
N PRO A 20 -28.18 -3.65 -26.38
CA PRO A 20 -26.80 -3.95 -26.06
C PRO A 20 -25.92 -2.79 -26.55
N ILE A 21 -25.21 -2.14 -25.64
CA ILE A 21 -24.31 -1.04 -25.98
C ILE A 21 -23.12 -1.68 -26.69
N ASP A 22 -22.95 -1.40 -27.99
CA ASP A 22 -21.75 -1.75 -28.75
C ASP A 22 -20.62 -0.83 -28.28
N ALA A 23 -19.98 -1.18 -27.16
CA ALA A 23 -18.88 -0.45 -26.58
C ALA A 23 -17.66 -1.38 -26.38
N VAL A 24 -16.48 -0.79 -26.55
CA VAL A 24 -15.18 -1.44 -26.33
C VAL A 24 -14.51 -0.76 -25.14
N LEU A 25 -14.12 -1.55 -24.15
CA LEU A 25 -13.45 -1.08 -22.95
C LEU A 25 -12.01 -1.60 -22.91
N GLY A 26 -11.06 -0.69 -22.67
CA GLY A 26 -9.68 -0.98 -22.32
C GLY A 26 -9.38 -0.47 -20.93
N GLU A 27 -9.16 -1.37 -19.95
CA GLU A 27 -8.61 -0.99 -18.64
C GLU A 27 -7.14 -0.69 -18.80
N ALA A 28 -6.68 0.45 -18.27
CA ALA A 28 -5.29 0.88 -18.47
C ALA A 28 -4.29 -0.07 -17.80
N GLU A 29 -4.58 -0.55 -16.60
CA GLU A 29 -3.75 -1.52 -15.87
C GLU A 29 -3.69 -2.91 -16.55
N GLY A 30 -4.59 -3.18 -17.48
CA GLY A 30 -4.62 -4.39 -18.30
C GLY A 30 -3.74 -4.32 -19.55
N PHE A 31 -3.07 -3.20 -19.84
CA PHE A 31 -2.24 -3.05 -21.04
C PHE A 31 -1.12 -4.08 -21.09
N LYS A 32 -0.83 -4.61 -22.29
CA LYS A 32 0.15 -5.67 -22.51
C LYS A 32 1.59 -5.20 -22.29
N ASP A 33 1.92 -4.02 -22.81
CA ASP A 33 3.19 -3.30 -22.55
C ASP A 33 2.86 -2.02 -21.79
N THR A 34 3.31 -1.91 -20.57
CA THR A 34 3.08 -0.72 -19.73
C THR A 34 4.05 0.42 -20.06
N GLY A 35 5.05 0.19 -20.93
CA GLY A 35 6.05 1.21 -21.29
C GLY A 35 6.78 1.73 -20.06
N GLY A 36 6.64 3.05 -19.83
CA GLY A 36 7.15 3.70 -18.62
C GLY A 36 6.06 4.07 -17.60
N TRP A 37 4.82 3.67 -17.84
CA TRP A 37 3.72 3.87 -16.91
C TRP A 37 3.75 2.82 -15.80
N VAL A 38 3.35 3.21 -14.60
CA VAL A 38 3.28 2.34 -13.42
C VAL A 38 1.84 2.16 -12.98
N THR A 39 1.50 0.99 -12.41
CA THR A 39 0.17 0.72 -11.88
C THR A 39 0.06 1.22 -10.45
N ASP A 40 -0.98 2.01 -10.16
CA ASP A 40 -1.33 2.46 -8.81
C ASP A 40 -2.63 1.80 -8.34
N GLN A 41 -2.54 0.97 -7.32
CA GLN A 41 -3.64 0.21 -6.73
C GLN A 41 -4.04 0.70 -5.33
N GLN A 42 -3.42 1.79 -4.84
CA GLN A 42 -3.58 2.22 -3.44
C GLN A 42 -5.01 2.65 -3.10
N VAL A 43 -5.78 3.06 -4.10
CA VAL A 43 -7.14 3.62 -3.93
C VAL A 43 -8.24 2.79 -4.59
N MET A 44 -7.97 1.52 -4.88
CA MET A 44 -8.95 0.61 -5.49
C MET A 44 -10.27 0.50 -4.72
N ASP A 45 -10.23 0.65 -3.39
CA ASP A 45 -11.44 0.57 -2.55
C ASP A 45 -12.39 1.75 -2.81
N GLN A 46 -11.88 2.88 -3.32
CA GLN A 46 -12.65 4.06 -3.72
C GLN A 46 -12.98 4.08 -5.21
N MET A 47 -12.15 3.45 -6.05
CA MET A 47 -12.27 3.51 -7.52
C MET A 47 -12.88 2.26 -8.15
N GLY A 48 -12.81 1.12 -7.48
CA GLY A 48 -13.21 -0.18 -8.01
C GLY A 48 -12.17 -0.86 -8.91
N SER A 49 -11.09 -0.17 -9.28
CA SER A 49 -9.96 -0.63 -10.10
C SER A 49 -8.67 0.09 -9.70
N ALA A 50 -7.54 -0.41 -10.17
CA ALA A 50 -6.28 0.34 -10.20
C ALA A 50 -6.29 1.31 -11.40
N PHE A 51 -5.23 2.10 -11.54
CA PHE A 51 -5.04 2.97 -12.70
C PHE A 51 -3.55 3.04 -13.08
N MET A 52 -3.27 3.52 -14.27
CA MET A 52 -1.90 3.77 -14.74
C MET A 52 -1.48 5.20 -14.46
N LEU A 53 -0.22 5.37 -14.05
CA LEU A 53 0.41 6.64 -13.68
C LEU A 53 1.68 6.87 -14.49
N ALA A 54 1.77 8.00 -15.21
CA ALA A 54 2.97 8.42 -15.95
C ALA A 54 3.98 9.10 -15.01
N HIS A 55 4.81 8.30 -14.30
CA HIS A 55 5.69 8.77 -13.25
C HIS A 55 7.13 9.04 -13.77
N GLY A 56 7.26 9.99 -14.68
CA GLY A 56 8.50 10.30 -15.42
C GLY A 56 9.40 11.34 -14.78
N LEU A 57 9.03 11.91 -13.64
CA LEU A 57 9.82 12.91 -12.89
C LEU A 57 10.15 14.15 -13.73
N GLY A 58 9.18 14.62 -14.52
CA GLY A 58 9.32 15.78 -15.40
C GLY A 58 9.89 15.47 -16.79
N VAL A 59 9.99 14.19 -17.14
CA VAL A 59 10.33 13.71 -18.49
C VAL A 59 9.24 12.74 -18.95
N PRO A 60 8.64 12.93 -20.14
CA PRO A 60 7.65 12.00 -20.66
C PRO A 60 8.14 10.55 -20.62
N VAL A 61 7.28 9.65 -20.17
CA VAL A 61 7.60 8.22 -20.11
C VAL A 61 7.33 7.55 -21.46
N LYS A 62 7.90 6.37 -21.67
CA LYS A 62 7.60 5.54 -22.85
C LYS A 62 6.13 5.16 -22.86
N ASP A 63 5.50 5.16 -24.03
CA ASP A 63 4.09 4.82 -24.23
C ASP A 63 3.75 3.44 -23.66
N ALA A 64 2.61 3.37 -22.97
CA ALA A 64 1.98 2.09 -22.69
C ALA A 64 1.13 1.69 -23.90
N VAL A 65 1.20 0.40 -24.29
CA VAL A 65 0.60 -0.09 -25.53
C VAL A 65 -0.20 -1.37 -25.32
N THR A 66 -1.38 -1.44 -25.95
CA THR A 66 -2.19 -2.64 -26.01
C THR A 66 -2.91 -2.76 -27.34
N THR A 67 -3.62 -3.87 -27.57
CA THR A 67 -4.53 -4.06 -28.70
C THR A 67 -5.92 -4.30 -28.18
N VAL A 68 -6.92 -3.72 -28.82
CA VAL A 68 -8.34 -3.92 -28.54
C VAL A 68 -9.07 -4.38 -29.81
N GLU A 69 -10.11 -5.18 -29.62
CA GLU A 69 -10.94 -5.68 -30.71
C GLU A 69 -12.25 -4.88 -30.79
N PHE A 70 -12.50 -4.31 -31.94
CA PHE A 70 -13.76 -3.63 -32.25
C PHE A 70 -14.70 -4.58 -33.00
N PRO A 71 -16.01 -4.55 -32.74
CA PRO A 71 -16.97 -5.41 -33.45
C PRO A 71 -17.00 -5.13 -34.94
N GLN A 72 -16.80 -3.88 -35.35
CA GLN A 72 -16.72 -3.46 -36.75
C GLN A 72 -15.97 -2.13 -36.90
N PRO A 73 -15.39 -1.85 -38.07
CA PRO A 73 -14.91 -0.51 -38.42
C PRO A 73 -16.04 0.50 -38.37
N GLY A 74 -15.74 1.75 -37.95
CA GLY A 74 -16.75 2.78 -37.82
C GLY A 74 -16.29 4.00 -37.04
N THR A 75 -17.21 4.88 -36.73
CA THR A 75 -16.96 6.05 -35.86
C THR A 75 -17.47 5.74 -34.47
N TYR A 76 -16.61 5.93 -33.49
CA TYR A 76 -16.91 5.72 -32.07
C TYR A 76 -16.69 6.99 -31.29
N ARG A 77 -17.49 7.22 -30.25
CA ARG A 77 -17.23 8.28 -29.26
C ARG A 77 -16.27 7.73 -28.22
N LEU A 78 -15.18 8.45 -28.02
CA LEU A 78 -14.13 8.11 -27.06
C LEU A 78 -14.41 8.76 -25.71
N TRP A 79 -14.25 7.98 -24.65
CA TRP A 79 -14.27 8.43 -23.26
C TRP A 79 -13.01 7.93 -22.58
N VAL A 80 -12.37 8.79 -21.78
CA VAL A 80 -11.19 8.41 -20.98
C VAL A 80 -11.47 8.75 -19.51
N ARG A 81 -11.39 7.76 -18.65
CA ARG A 81 -11.55 7.98 -17.20
C ARG A 81 -10.23 8.45 -16.61
N THR A 82 -10.22 9.71 -16.18
CA THR A 82 -9.03 10.44 -15.73
C THR A 82 -9.40 11.58 -14.78
N ARG A 83 -8.44 12.38 -14.36
CA ARG A 83 -8.63 13.60 -13.55
C ARG A 83 -7.44 14.53 -13.67
N ASP A 84 -7.64 15.82 -13.41
CA ASP A 84 -6.55 16.74 -13.08
C ASP A 84 -6.18 16.58 -11.61
N TRP A 85 -5.09 15.86 -11.33
CA TRP A 85 -4.72 15.48 -9.97
C TRP A 85 -4.33 16.66 -9.06
N VAL A 86 -4.06 17.85 -9.61
CA VAL A 86 -3.82 19.06 -8.82
C VAL A 86 -5.04 19.96 -8.67
N ALA A 87 -6.16 19.61 -9.30
CA ALA A 87 -7.40 20.39 -9.21
C ALA A 87 -7.92 20.59 -7.78
N PRO A 88 -7.75 19.65 -6.81
CA PRO A 88 -8.13 19.91 -5.41
C PRO A 88 -7.46 21.16 -4.79
N TRP A 89 -6.36 21.62 -5.35
CA TRP A 89 -5.64 22.83 -4.91
C TRP A 89 -5.81 24.04 -5.85
N LYS A 90 -6.86 24.07 -6.66
CA LYS A 90 -7.24 25.19 -7.54
C LYS A 90 -8.52 25.90 -7.09
N THR A 91 -8.99 25.61 -5.90
CA THR A 91 -10.23 26.18 -5.36
C THR A 91 -10.01 27.61 -4.83
N PRO A 92 -11.03 28.45 -4.74
CA PRO A 92 -10.93 29.79 -4.16
C PRO A 92 -10.43 29.79 -2.69
N ASP A 93 -10.70 28.72 -1.94
CA ASP A 93 -10.31 28.59 -0.54
C ASP A 93 -8.87 28.07 -0.36
N THR A 94 -8.16 27.75 -1.45
CA THR A 94 -6.79 27.27 -1.38
C THR A 94 -5.85 28.41 -0.97
N PRO A 95 -5.04 28.23 0.10
CA PRO A 95 -4.04 29.22 0.48
C PRO A 95 -3.08 29.54 -0.68
N PRO A 96 -2.63 30.82 -0.81
CA PRO A 96 -1.78 31.26 -1.95
C PRO A 96 -0.50 30.40 -2.13
N ASP A 97 0.10 29.94 -1.02
CA ASP A 97 1.30 29.10 -1.07
C ASP A 97 1.03 27.68 -1.56
N MET A 98 -0.21 27.22 -1.44
CA MET A 98 -0.68 25.92 -1.92
C MET A 98 -1.37 25.98 -3.28
N LEU A 99 -1.69 27.18 -3.79
CA LEU A 99 -2.45 27.33 -5.03
C LEU A 99 -1.69 26.74 -6.22
N ALA A 100 -2.31 25.75 -6.88
CA ALA A 100 -1.78 25.11 -8.08
C ALA A 100 -2.21 25.89 -9.32
N THR A 101 -1.29 26.07 -10.27
CA THR A 101 -1.57 26.65 -11.58
C THR A 101 -1.09 25.72 -12.69
N GLY A 102 -1.92 25.53 -13.72
CA GLY A 102 -1.65 24.58 -14.81
C GLY A 102 -2.05 23.13 -14.47
N THR A 103 -1.92 22.27 -15.45
CA THR A 103 -2.32 20.85 -15.41
C THR A 103 -1.09 19.98 -15.71
N PRO A 104 -0.37 19.47 -14.68
CA PRO A 104 0.91 18.80 -14.91
C PRO A 104 0.77 17.42 -15.54
N GLY A 105 -0.30 16.68 -15.24
CA GLY A 105 -0.47 15.28 -15.61
C GLY A 105 -1.24 15.08 -16.92
N ILE A 106 -0.81 15.72 -18.00
CA ILE A 106 -1.50 15.66 -19.30
C ILE A 106 -0.93 14.56 -20.21
N PHE A 107 -1.82 13.90 -20.96
CA PHE A 107 -1.48 12.83 -21.90
C PHE A 107 -2.46 12.77 -23.08
N GLN A 108 -2.14 11.97 -24.09
CA GLN A 108 -2.97 11.70 -25.25
C GLN A 108 -3.24 10.19 -25.40
N ILE A 109 -4.34 9.87 -26.08
CA ILE A 109 -4.62 8.53 -26.58
C ILE A 109 -4.21 8.48 -28.04
N LEU A 110 -3.42 7.45 -28.41
CA LEU A 110 -3.11 7.16 -29.81
C LEU A 110 -3.92 5.94 -30.26
N VAL A 111 -4.54 6.07 -31.42
CA VAL A 111 -5.26 4.98 -32.12
C VAL A 111 -4.49 4.65 -33.38
N ASP A 112 -3.94 3.43 -33.46
CA ASP A 112 -3.03 3.01 -34.55
C ASP A 112 -1.89 4.01 -34.80
N GLY A 113 -1.33 4.58 -33.72
CA GLY A 113 -0.22 5.55 -33.77
C GLY A 113 -0.65 6.99 -34.08
N VAL A 114 -1.92 7.26 -34.27
CA VAL A 114 -2.45 8.61 -34.53
C VAL A 114 -3.06 9.18 -33.24
N ALA A 115 -2.53 10.30 -32.78
CA ALA A 115 -3.07 10.98 -31.60
C ALA A 115 -4.48 11.53 -31.84
N VAL A 116 -5.39 11.29 -30.88
CA VAL A 116 -6.70 11.97 -30.88
C VAL A 116 -6.50 13.46 -30.57
N LYS A 117 -7.45 14.30 -30.97
CA LYS A 117 -7.32 15.75 -30.80
C LYS A 117 -7.35 16.21 -29.34
N THR A 118 -8.08 15.46 -28.50
CA THR A 118 -8.26 15.80 -27.08
C THR A 118 -7.01 15.46 -26.27
N THR A 119 -6.62 16.38 -25.41
CA THR A 119 -5.62 16.14 -24.37
C THR A 119 -6.36 15.82 -23.07
N PHE A 120 -5.97 14.75 -22.40
CA PHE A 120 -6.59 14.23 -21.19
C PHE A 120 -5.83 14.60 -19.92
N GLY A 121 -6.49 14.47 -18.75
CA GLY A 121 -5.93 14.86 -17.45
C GLY A 121 -5.95 16.37 -17.22
N THR A 122 -6.80 17.10 -17.94
CA THR A 122 -6.84 18.57 -17.96
C THR A 122 -7.91 19.17 -17.05
N GLU A 123 -8.84 18.38 -16.57
CA GLU A 123 -10.01 18.83 -15.81
C GLU A 123 -10.45 17.83 -14.74
N GLY A 124 -11.36 18.28 -13.85
CA GLY A 124 -11.96 17.46 -12.80
C GLY A 124 -11.05 17.22 -11.59
N ALA A 125 -11.56 17.59 -10.41
CA ALA A 125 -10.90 17.28 -9.14
C ALA A 125 -11.09 15.79 -8.73
N ASP A 126 -12.20 15.20 -9.16
CA ASP A 126 -12.53 13.80 -8.95
C ASP A 126 -12.34 12.99 -10.23
N TRP A 127 -12.22 11.68 -10.07
CA TRP A 127 -12.20 10.76 -11.19
C TRP A 127 -13.50 10.80 -11.97
N HIS A 128 -13.43 11.06 -13.29
CA HIS A 128 -14.58 11.18 -14.16
C HIS A 128 -14.23 10.78 -15.59
N TRP A 129 -15.24 10.62 -16.43
CA TRP A 129 -15.09 10.35 -17.85
C TRP A 129 -14.95 11.65 -18.65
N GLN A 130 -13.73 11.94 -19.11
CA GLN A 130 -13.45 13.07 -20.02
C GLN A 130 -13.77 12.66 -21.45
N ASP A 131 -14.54 13.49 -22.17
CA ASP A 131 -14.94 13.25 -23.55
C ASP A 131 -13.77 13.45 -24.53
N GLY A 132 -13.43 12.41 -25.27
CA GLY A 132 -12.38 12.42 -26.29
C GLY A 132 -12.89 12.75 -27.69
N GLY A 133 -14.20 12.92 -27.88
CA GLY A 133 -14.83 13.20 -29.17
C GLY A 133 -14.98 11.96 -30.05
N ALA A 134 -15.23 12.20 -31.34
CA ALA A 134 -15.42 11.15 -32.33
C ALA A 134 -14.07 10.66 -32.88
N VAL A 135 -13.88 9.32 -32.91
CA VAL A 135 -12.69 8.65 -33.41
C VAL A 135 -13.10 7.66 -34.51
N SER A 136 -12.42 7.70 -35.65
CA SER A 136 -12.64 6.74 -36.75
C SER A 136 -11.72 5.53 -36.58
N VAL A 137 -12.32 4.36 -36.57
CA VAL A 137 -11.65 3.06 -36.52
C VAL A 137 -11.79 2.38 -37.87
N SER A 138 -10.69 2.06 -38.53
CA SER A 138 -10.68 1.53 -39.91
C SER A 138 -10.61 0.00 -40.00
N LYS A 139 -10.34 -0.70 -38.91
CA LYS A 139 -10.20 -2.18 -38.83
C LYS A 139 -10.64 -2.69 -37.46
N ASN A 140 -10.89 -3.99 -37.34
CA ASN A 140 -11.37 -4.58 -36.09
C ASN A 140 -10.31 -4.58 -34.98
N THR A 141 -9.07 -4.97 -35.29
CA THR A 141 -7.96 -4.99 -34.31
C THR A 141 -7.22 -3.67 -34.35
N VAL A 142 -7.23 -2.93 -33.25
CA VAL A 142 -6.65 -1.58 -33.13
C VAL A 142 -5.60 -1.53 -32.04
N THR A 143 -4.51 -0.85 -32.32
CA THR A 143 -3.48 -0.55 -31.32
C THR A 143 -3.85 0.72 -30.57
N LEU A 144 -3.93 0.64 -29.25
CA LEU A 144 -4.11 1.79 -28.36
C LEU A 144 -2.81 2.08 -27.63
N SER A 145 -2.45 3.38 -27.52
CA SER A 145 -1.33 3.81 -26.69
C SER A 145 -1.74 4.94 -25.76
N LEU A 146 -1.19 4.90 -24.54
CA LEU A 146 -1.16 6.04 -23.61
C LEU A 146 0.13 6.80 -23.87
N HIS A 147 0.04 8.03 -24.37
CA HIS A 147 1.17 8.89 -24.72
C HIS A 147 1.30 10.03 -23.70
N ASP A 148 2.29 9.93 -22.83
CA ASP A 148 2.57 10.93 -21.80
C ASP A 148 3.23 12.17 -22.41
N LEU A 149 2.80 13.36 -21.98
CA LEU A 149 3.32 14.63 -22.50
C LEU A 149 4.29 15.33 -21.54
N THR A 150 4.34 14.93 -20.26
CA THR A 150 5.02 15.72 -19.22
C THR A 150 5.89 14.95 -18.25
N GLY A 151 5.57 13.70 -17.96
CA GLY A 151 6.20 12.91 -16.90
C GLY A 151 5.78 13.31 -15.49
N PHE A 152 4.71 14.08 -15.35
CA PHE A 152 4.20 14.55 -14.06
C PHE A 152 2.89 13.90 -13.67
N ALA A 153 2.90 12.57 -13.58
CA ALA A 153 1.87 11.75 -13.00
C ALA A 153 0.48 11.88 -13.67
N GLY A 154 0.46 11.97 -15.03
CA GLY A 154 -0.76 11.77 -15.82
C GLY A 154 -1.40 10.43 -15.48
N ARG A 155 -2.75 10.36 -15.39
CA ARG A 155 -3.49 9.22 -14.86
C ARG A 155 -4.57 8.76 -15.79
N CYS A 156 -4.55 7.49 -16.14
CA CYS A 156 -5.60 6.83 -16.91
C CYS A 156 -6.08 5.58 -16.18
N ASP A 157 -7.38 5.52 -15.90
CA ASP A 157 -8.06 4.37 -15.33
C ASP A 157 -8.58 3.46 -16.46
N ALA A 158 -9.40 4.02 -17.34
CA ALA A 158 -10.03 3.25 -18.41
C ALA A 158 -10.26 4.10 -19.67
N ILE A 159 -10.33 3.44 -20.81
CA ILE A 159 -10.62 3.99 -22.13
C ILE A 159 -11.85 3.27 -22.67
N LEU A 160 -12.90 4.00 -23.03
CA LEU A 160 -14.13 3.43 -23.55
C LEU A 160 -14.49 4.05 -24.90
N PHE A 161 -14.80 3.20 -25.86
CA PHE A 161 -15.33 3.57 -27.17
C PHE A 161 -16.78 3.11 -27.29
N SER A 162 -17.70 4.00 -27.65
CA SER A 162 -19.11 3.67 -27.87
C SER A 162 -19.52 3.99 -29.30
N SER A 163 -20.21 3.06 -29.96
CA SER A 163 -20.84 3.31 -31.27
C SER A 163 -22.07 4.21 -31.14
N ASP A 164 -22.67 4.31 -29.94
CA ASP A 164 -23.77 5.26 -29.64
C ASP A 164 -23.19 6.62 -29.23
N PRO A 165 -23.38 7.67 -30.05
CA PRO A 165 -22.87 9.01 -29.77
C PRO A 165 -23.57 9.70 -28.57
N GLN A 166 -24.71 9.18 -28.10
CA GLN A 166 -25.45 9.70 -26.94
C GLN A 166 -25.09 8.98 -25.64
N PHE A 167 -24.34 7.89 -25.72
CA PHE A 167 -23.94 7.14 -24.53
C PHE A 167 -22.93 7.92 -23.69
N THR A 168 -23.22 8.04 -22.39
CA THR A 168 -22.31 8.56 -21.38
C THR A 168 -22.05 7.46 -20.34
N PRO A 169 -20.78 7.05 -20.12
CA PRO A 169 -20.49 6.02 -19.13
C PRO A 169 -20.74 6.53 -17.70
N PRO A 170 -21.19 5.65 -16.79
CA PRO A 170 -21.47 6.04 -15.41
C PRO A 170 -20.21 6.26 -14.60
N ASP A 171 -20.23 7.25 -13.69
CA ASP A 171 -19.18 7.49 -12.69
C ASP A 171 -19.47 6.83 -11.34
N GLU A 172 -20.74 6.51 -11.05
CA GLU A 172 -21.11 5.82 -9.81
C GLU A 172 -20.49 4.41 -9.80
N ILE A 173 -19.80 4.06 -8.69
CA ILE A 173 -18.95 2.88 -8.61
C ILE A 173 -19.70 1.56 -8.86
N GLY A 174 -20.93 1.42 -8.36
CA GLY A 174 -21.71 0.20 -8.56
C GLY A 174 -22.12 0.01 -10.03
N ALA A 175 -22.59 1.08 -10.67
CA ALA A 175 -22.94 1.09 -12.09
C ALA A 175 -21.71 0.90 -12.98
N LEU A 176 -20.60 1.55 -12.65
CA LEU A 176 -19.31 1.41 -13.33
C LEU A 176 -18.76 -0.03 -13.23
N THR A 177 -18.80 -0.62 -12.04
CA THR A 177 -18.39 -2.02 -11.84
C THR A 177 -19.23 -2.99 -12.65
N SER A 178 -20.53 -2.73 -12.75
CA SER A 178 -21.46 -3.55 -13.56
C SER A 178 -21.18 -3.42 -15.05
N LEU A 179 -20.91 -2.18 -15.52
CA LEU A 179 -20.52 -1.91 -16.89
C LEU A 179 -19.20 -2.62 -17.25
N ARG A 180 -18.18 -2.49 -16.42
CA ARG A 180 -16.87 -3.16 -16.59
C ARG A 180 -17.04 -4.66 -16.72
N ARG A 181 -17.75 -5.31 -15.80
CA ARG A 181 -18.00 -6.76 -15.87
C ARG A 181 -18.65 -7.17 -17.19
N LYS A 182 -19.65 -6.43 -17.61
CA LYS A 182 -20.37 -6.70 -18.87
C LYS A 182 -19.44 -6.61 -20.07
N LEU A 183 -18.70 -5.51 -20.20
CA LEU A 183 -17.85 -5.23 -21.36
C LEU A 183 -16.61 -6.14 -21.42
N LEU A 184 -16.06 -6.52 -20.25
CA LEU A 184 -14.91 -7.43 -20.17
C LEU A 184 -15.32 -8.91 -20.13
N GLY A 185 -16.62 -9.23 -20.15
CA GLY A 185 -17.10 -10.62 -20.08
C GLY A 185 -16.77 -11.32 -18.75
N LEU A 186 -16.63 -10.57 -17.65
CA LEU A 186 -16.26 -11.13 -16.36
C LEU A 186 -17.46 -11.79 -15.66
N PRO A 187 -17.25 -12.91 -14.95
CA PRO A 187 -18.31 -13.61 -14.23
C PRO A 187 -18.94 -12.71 -13.14
N GLU A 188 -20.26 -12.85 -12.95
CA GLU A 188 -20.95 -12.15 -11.85
C GLU A 188 -20.45 -12.58 -10.47
N LYS A 189 -20.19 -13.90 -10.30
CA LYS A 189 -19.67 -14.47 -9.05
C LYS A 189 -18.16 -14.64 -9.14
N PRO A 190 -17.46 -14.45 -8.01
CA PRO A 190 -16.04 -14.77 -7.96
C PRO A 190 -15.76 -16.23 -8.33
N VAL A 191 -14.64 -16.46 -8.99
CA VAL A 191 -14.17 -17.81 -9.39
C VAL A 191 -13.56 -18.50 -8.17
N GLU A 192 -13.90 -19.77 -7.95
CA GLU A 192 -13.30 -20.58 -6.87
C GLU A 192 -11.80 -20.74 -7.09
N ALA A 193 -11.00 -20.27 -6.15
CA ALA A 193 -9.54 -20.30 -6.20
C ALA A 193 -8.90 -21.28 -5.20
N GLY A 194 -9.70 -22.11 -4.56
CA GLY A 194 -9.27 -23.23 -3.72
C GLY A 194 -9.61 -23.10 -2.24
N ASP A 195 -9.22 -24.16 -1.51
CA ASP A 195 -9.40 -24.31 -0.06
C ASP A 195 -8.02 -24.29 0.60
N TYR A 196 -7.88 -23.54 1.69
CA TYR A 196 -6.63 -23.34 2.38
C TYR A 196 -6.80 -23.49 3.90
N ASP A 197 -5.75 -23.89 4.60
CA ASP A 197 -5.70 -23.84 6.06
C ASP A 197 -5.61 -22.39 6.54
N LEU A 198 -4.86 -21.55 5.79
CA LEU A 198 -4.61 -20.16 6.11
C LEU A 198 -4.60 -19.29 4.82
N VAL A 199 -5.38 -18.22 4.82
CA VAL A 199 -5.23 -17.13 3.84
C VAL A 199 -4.47 -15.98 4.51
N VAL A 200 -3.33 -15.59 3.96
CA VAL A 200 -2.51 -14.46 4.40
C VAL A 200 -2.70 -13.30 3.41
N VAL A 201 -3.10 -12.14 3.90
CA VAL A 201 -3.31 -10.94 3.09
C VAL A 201 -2.32 -9.85 3.48
N GLY A 202 -1.55 -9.37 2.50
CA GLY A 202 -0.52 -8.35 2.67
C GLY A 202 0.90 -8.90 2.64
N GLY A 203 1.67 -8.53 1.60
CA GLY A 203 3.02 -9.05 1.31
C GLY A 203 4.18 -8.29 1.96
N GLY A 204 3.96 -7.58 3.07
CA GLY A 204 5.03 -6.98 3.88
C GLY A 204 5.85 -8.02 4.66
N ALA A 205 6.81 -7.57 5.46
CA ALA A 205 7.64 -8.46 6.29
C ALA A 205 6.79 -9.40 7.16
N ALA A 206 5.71 -8.89 7.77
CA ALA A 206 4.79 -9.68 8.56
C ALA A 206 4.14 -10.81 7.75
N GLY A 207 3.56 -10.49 6.58
CA GLY A 207 2.88 -11.48 5.76
C GLY A 207 3.81 -12.51 5.13
N CYS A 208 4.99 -12.09 4.66
CA CYS A 208 6.00 -13.01 4.17
C CYS A 208 6.41 -14.03 5.25
N CYS A 209 6.70 -13.55 6.46
CA CYS A 209 7.06 -14.42 7.58
C CYS A 209 5.88 -15.31 8.02
N THR A 210 4.64 -14.80 8.01
CA THR A 210 3.44 -15.59 8.33
C THR A 210 3.25 -16.74 7.35
N ALA A 211 3.28 -16.43 6.04
CA ALA A 211 3.06 -17.41 5.00
C ALA A 211 4.13 -18.52 5.01
N VAL A 212 5.42 -18.13 5.07
CA VAL A 212 6.53 -19.08 5.07
C VAL A 212 6.55 -19.93 6.36
N SER A 213 6.35 -19.31 7.53
CA SER A 213 6.29 -20.01 8.81
C SER A 213 5.18 -21.06 8.84
N ALA A 214 3.95 -20.69 8.41
CA ALA A 214 2.83 -21.60 8.35
C ALA A 214 3.07 -22.75 7.35
N ALA A 215 3.59 -22.44 6.17
CA ALA A 215 3.86 -23.44 5.13
C ALA A 215 4.92 -24.46 5.57
N ARG A 216 5.99 -24.02 6.22
CA ARG A 216 7.06 -24.88 6.78
C ARG A 216 6.56 -25.80 7.89
N LEU A 217 5.48 -25.41 8.56
CA LEU A 217 4.81 -26.20 9.60
C LEU A 217 3.60 -26.99 9.06
N GLY A 218 3.47 -27.12 7.74
CA GLY A 218 2.52 -28.01 7.08
C GLY A 218 1.15 -27.41 6.80
N CYS A 219 0.95 -26.11 6.93
CA CYS A 219 -0.28 -25.46 6.48
C CYS A 219 -0.27 -25.26 4.96
N ARG A 220 -1.41 -25.48 4.32
CA ARG A 220 -1.68 -25.04 2.95
C ARG A 220 -2.08 -23.58 2.97
N VAL A 221 -1.29 -22.71 2.34
CA VAL A 221 -1.40 -21.24 2.46
C VAL A 221 -1.75 -20.62 1.11
N ALA A 222 -2.78 -19.75 1.08
CA ALA A 222 -2.91 -18.73 0.04
C ALA A 222 -2.27 -17.44 0.53
N PHE A 223 -1.37 -16.87 -0.27
CA PHE A 223 -0.69 -15.63 0.06
C PHE A 223 -1.01 -14.56 -0.97
N ILE A 224 -1.75 -13.52 -0.56
CA ILE A 224 -2.31 -12.49 -1.43
C ILE A 224 -1.57 -11.17 -1.20
N HIS A 225 -1.15 -10.52 -2.29
CA HIS A 225 -0.53 -9.22 -2.25
C HIS A 225 -0.97 -8.36 -3.44
N ASP A 226 -1.35 -7.11 -3.16
CA ASP A 226 -1.86 -6.16 -4.14
C ASP A 226 -0.77 -5.48 -5.00
N ARG A 227 0.51 -5.78 -4.77
CA ARG A 227 1.64 -5.25 -5.54
C ARG A 227 2.42 -6.36 -6.26
N PRO A 228 3.17 -5.99 -7.31
CA PRO A 228 3.96 -6.97 -8.06
C PRO A 228 5.19 -7.48 -7.29
N VAL A 229 5.64 -6.76 -6.24
CA VAL A 229 6.83 -7.10 -5.46
C VAL A 229 6.51 -7.25 -3.98
N LEU A 230 7.13 -8.23 -3.33
CA LEU A 230 7.02 -8.48 -1.88
C LEU A 230 7.91 -7.52 -1.07
N GLY A 231 7.56 -7.34 0.21
CA GLY A 231 8.33 -6.54 1.17
C GLY A 231 7.55 -5.37 1.79
N GLY A 232 6.43 -4.99 1.20
CA GLY A 232 5.65 -3.86 1.71
C GLY A 232 6.46 -2.56 1.69
N ASN A 233 6.60 -1.88 2.84
CA ASN A 233 7.46 -0.70 2.91
C ASN A 233 8.95 -1.03 2.68
N ASN A 234 9.39 -2.27 2.93
CA ASN A 234 10.72 -2.75 2.57
C ASN A 234 10.73 -3.38 1.17
N SER A 235 10.38 -2.63 0.16
CA SER A 235 10.43 -3.01 -1.25
C SER A 235 11.08 -1.91 -2.08
N SER A 236 11.40 -2.21 -3.32
CA SER A 236 11.90 -1.21 -4.29
C SER A 236 10.89 -0.09 -4.59
N GLU A 237 9.61 -0.29 -4.28
CA GLU A 237 8.56 0.70 -4.52
C GLU A 237 8.45 1.77 -3.42
N VAL A 238 8.80 1.42 -2.15
CA VAL A 238 8.65 2.36 -1.00
C VAL A 238 9.99 2.69 -0.35
N ARG A 239 10.93 1.74 -0.34
CA ARG A 239 12.35 1.92 0.03
C ARG A 239 12.60 2.33 1.48
N VAL A 240 11.92 1.68 2.42
CA VAL A 240 12.18 1.79 3.87
C VAL A 240 13.06 0.64 4.33
N GLY A 241 14.17 0.93 5.00
CA GLY A 241 15.09 -0.06 5.56
C GLY A 241 14.43 -0.88 6.68
N LEU A 242 14.86 -2.16 6.83
CA LEU A 242 14.39 -3.02 7.93
C LEU A 242 14.97 -2.55 9.27
N SER A 243 14.14 -2.06 10.17
CA SER A 243 14.50 -1.58 11.51
C SER A 243 14.01 -2.53 12.60
N GLY A 244 14.58 -2.42 13.80
CA GLY A 244 14.26 -3.22 14.97
C GLY A 244 15.30 -4.28 15.27
N LEU A 245 15.39 -4.71 16.53
CA LEU A 245 16.27 -5.81 16.96
C LEU A 245 15.50 -7.11 17.00
N ILE A 246 16.14 -8.17 16.55
CA ILE A 246 15.66 -9.55 16.52
C ILE A 246 16.57 -10.42 17.38
N HIS A 247 16.23 -11.71 17.54
CA HIS A 247 17.03 -12.68 18.31
C HIS A 247 17.12 -12.37 19.82
N GLN A 248 16.07 -11.74 20.37
CA GLN A 248 16.02 -11.41 21.78
C GLN A 248 15.58 -12.61 22.63
N LYS A 249 16.09 -12.68 23.89
CA LYS A 249 15.61 -13.68 24.85
C LYS A 249 14.11 -13.45 25.16
N PRO A 250 13.32 -14.48 25.47
CA PRO A 250 13.73 -15.89 25.63
C PRO A 250 13.83 -16.67 24.31
N TYR A 251 13.30 -16.15 23.19
CA TYR A 251 13.16 -16.87 21.91
C TYR A 251 14.18 -16.38 20.88
N THR A 252 15.45 -16.69 21.10
CA THR A 252 16.56 -16.14 20.28
C THR A 252 16.58 -16.64 18.83
N ARG A 253 15.71 -17.58 18.45
CA ARG A 253 15.54 -18.04 17.07
C ARG A 253 14.46 -17.28 16.32
N LEU A 254 13.60 -16.54 17.01
CA LEU A 254 12.71 -15.58 16.34
C LEU A 254 13.56 -14.49 15.69
N GLY A 255 13.30 -14.26 14.43
CA GLY A 255 14.09 -13.39 13.56
C GLY A 255 14.97 -14.13 12.56
N ASN A 256 15.19 -15.46 12.69
CA ASN A 256 15.95 -16.23 11.70
C ASN A 256 15.27 -16.18 10.33
N LEU A 257 13.94 -16.29 10.27
CA LEU A 257 13.19 -16.15 9.02
C LEU A 257 13.18 -14.69 8.52
N VAL A 258 13.12 -13.71 9.42
CA VAL A 258 13.25 -12.29 9.06
C VAL A 258 14.59 -12.03 8.37
N ASP A 259 15.69 -12.58 8.88
CA ASP A 259 17.01 -12.45 8.27
C ASP A 259 17.13 -13.22 6.93
N GLU A 260 16.40 -14.30 6.78
CA GLU A 260 16.36 -15.08 5.54
C GLU A 260 15.64 -14.32 4.42
N ILE A 261 14.53 -13.66 4.73
CA ILE A 261 13.71 -12.89 3.78
C ILE A 261 14.30 -11.51 3.55
N GLY A 262 14.77 -10.87 4.61
CA GLY A 262 15.17 -9.46 4.59
C GLY A 262 16.47 -9.20 3.83
N PRO A 263 16.63 -7.99 3.28
CA PRO A 263 17.90 -7.58 2.70
C PRO A 263 18.97 -7.39 3.77
N VAL A 264 20.23 -7.58 3.38
CA VAL A 264 21.39 -7.27 4.23
C VAL A 264 21.78 -5.80 4.01
N GLY A 265 21.73 -4.99 5.06
CA GLY A 265 22.00 -3.55 4.97
C GLY A 265 22.30 -2.91 6.32
N TYR A 266 21.97 -1.64 6.44
CA TYR A 266 22.29 -0.77 7.59
C TYR A 266 22.03 -1.43 8.96
N TRP A 267 20.83 -1.97 9.19
CA TRP A 267 20.48 -2.57 10.50
C TRP A 267 21.17 -3.89 10.78
N ASN A 268 21.49 -4.66 9.74
CA ASN A 268 22.33 -5.84 9.92
C ASN A 268 23.75 -5.45 10.35
N LEU A 269 24.31 -4.39 9.76
CA LEU A 269 25.60 -3.84 10.14
C LEU A 269 25.61 -3.33 11.59
N HIS A 270 24.58 -2.56 11.96
CA HIS A 270 24.42 -2.05 13.32
C HIS A 270 24.42 -3.20 14.36
N GLN A 271 23.63 -4.23 14.12
CA GLN A 271 23.53 -5.40 14.99
C GLN A 271 24.84 -6.23 15.01
N ALA A 272 25.47 -6.41 13.85
CA ALA A 272 26.73 -7.12 13.75
C ALA A 272 27.87 -6.43 14.51
N LYS A 273 27.90 -5.10 14.55
CA LYS A 273 28.87 -4.32 15.32
C LYS A 273 28.70 -4.46 16.83
N GLN A 274 27.52 -4.82 17.32
CA GLN A 274 27.29 -5.12 18.74
C GLN A 274 27.86 -6.49 19.16
N ALA A 275 28.03 -7.43 18.21
CA ALA A 275 28.59 -8.77 18.46
C ALA A 275 29.62 -9.17 17.39
N PRO A 276 30.72 -8.43 17.22
CA PRO A 276 31.66 -8.56 16.09
C PRO A 276 32.43 -9.90 16.06
N GLY A 277 32.49 -10.60 17.18
CA GLY A 277 33.19 -11.90 17.29
C GLY A 277 32.49 -13.08 16.62
N LEU A 278 31.19 -12.95 16.28
CA LEU A 278 30.43 -14.01 15.63
C LEU A 278 30.79 -14.14 14.14
N PRO A 279 30.92 -15.37 13.59
CA PRO A 279 31.26 -15.58 12.18
C PRO A 279 30.32 -14.80 11.22
N ARG A 280 29.01 -14.83 11.49
CA ARG A 280 28.00 -14.10 10.71
C ARG A 280 28.21 -12.59 10.78
N SER A 281 28.55 -12.04 11.95
CA SER A 281 28.79 -10.62 12.12
C SER A 281 29.96 -10.14 11.26
N LYS A 282 31.06 -10.90 11.21
CA LYS A 282 32.20 -10.59 10.33
C LYS A 282 31.79 -10.54 8.86
N GLN A 283 31.01 -11.52 8.41
CA GLN A 283 30.52 -11.58 7.03
C GLN A 283 29.64 -10.37 6.70
N VAL A 284 28.69 -10.00 7.57
CA VAL A 284 27.81 -8.85 7.39
C VAL A 284 28.60 -7.54 7.36
N ILE A 285 29.55 -7.37 8.31
CA ILE A 285 30.40 -6.17 8.38
C ILE A 285 31.16 -6.02 7.05
N THR A 286 31.85 -7.07 6.60
CA THR A 286 32.62 -7.06 5.35
C THR A 286 31.73 -6.71 4.14
N MET A 287 30.56 -7.35 4.04
CA MET A 287 29.64 -7.11 2.93
C MET A 287 29.15 -5.66 2.89
N VAL A 288 28.67 -5.12 4.01
CA VAL A 288 28.05 -3.78 4.03
C VAL A 288 29.12 -2.68 3.96
N GLU A 289 30.30 -2.90 4.52
CA GLU A 289 31.39 -1.90 4.44
C GLU A 289 31.98 -1.79 3.05
N ASN A 290 32.02 -2.87 2.29
CA ASN A 290 32.51 -2.87 0.90
C ASN A 290 31.46 -2.38 -0.11
N GLU A 291 30.18 -2.26 0.29
CA GLU A 291 29.11 -1.75 -0.56
C GLU A 291 28.47 -0.49 0.08
N PRO A 292 29.01 0.73 -0.19
CA PRO A 292 28.54 1.96 0.45
C PRO A 292 27.03 2.20 0.32
N ARG A 293 26.40 1.79 -0.78
CA ARG A 293 24.95 1.90 -1.00
C ARG A 293 24.13 1.18 0.07
N ARG A 294 24.62 0.05 0.60
CA ARG A 294 23.95 -0.73 1.66
C ARG A 294 23.96 -0.05 3.02
N LYS A 295 24.75 1.02 3.19
CA LYS A 295 24.73 1.87 4.40
C LYS A 295 23.57 2.86 4.38
N ILE A 296 22.91 3.04 3.26
CA ILE A 296 21.75 3.93 3.13
C ILE A 296 20.54 3.24 3.77
N HIS A 297 19.94 3.90 4.75
CA HIS A 297 18.84 3.32 5.52
C HIS A 297 17.51 3.34 4.74
N ASN A 298 17.10 4.51 4.23
CA ASN A 298 15.87 4.69 3.48
C ASN A 298 16.15 5.43 2.16
N ALA A 299 15.20 5.42 1.23
CA ALA A 299 15.28 6.09 -0.06
C ALA A 299 16.58 5.77 -0.82
N GLY A 300 17.10 4.56 -0.68
CA GLY A 300 18.29 4.10 -1.41
C GLY A 300 17.97 3.54 -2.79
N PRO A 301 19.00 3.08 -3.54
CA PRO A 301 18.79 2.36 -4.79
C PRO A 301 17.89 1.11 -4.62
N ALA A 302 17.12 0.76 -5.65
CA ALA A 302 16.16 -0.34 -5.63
C ALA A 302 16.78 -1.68 -5.20
N GLU A 303 18.01 -1.94 -5.63
CA GLU A 303 18.76 -3.18 -5.36
C GLU A 303 19.02 -3.42 -3.87
N ASN A 304 19.02 -2.36 -3.06
CA ASN A 304 19.20 -2.46 -1.61
C ASN A 304 18.06 -3.23 -0.93
N TYR A 305 16.90 -3.34 -1.58
CA TYR A 305 15.70 -3.95 -1.00
C TYR A 305 15.53 -5.42 -1.37
N GLU A 306 16.35 -5.95 -2.29
CA GLU A 306 16.43 -7.39 -2.61
C GLU A 306 15.07 -8.08 -2.82
N ASP A 307 14.18 -7.48 -3.64
CA ASP A 307 12.81 -7.99 -3.87
C ASP A 307 12.82 -9.42 -4.42
N ALA A 308 13.76 -9.73 -5.32
CA ALA A 308 13.92 -11.07 -5.88
C ALA A 308 14.26 -12.13 -4.81
N LYS A 309 15.01 -11.77 -3.78
CA LYS A 309 15.33 -12.66 -2.67
C LYS A 309 14.07 -13.02 -1.87
N LYS A 310 13.23 -12.03 -1.56
CA LYS A 310 11.94 -12.25 -0.87
C LYS A 310 11.04 -13.20 -1.65
N LEU A 311 10.92 -12.93 -2.95
CA LEU A 311 10.13 -13.76 -3.86
C LEU A 311 10.65 -15.20 -3.91
N ALA A 312 11.95 -15.38 -4.04
CA ALA A 312 12.58 -16.70 -4.10
C ALA A 312 12.35 -17.52 -2.82
N VAL A 313 12.43 -16.90 -1.63
CA VAL A 313 12.14 -17.58 -0.36
C VAL A 313 10.70 -18.05 -0.30
N VAL A 314 9.74 -17.21 -0.70
CA VAL A 314 8.30 -17.56 -0.71
C VAL A 314 8.00 -18.65 -1.72
N GLN A 315 8.55 -18.56 -2.94
CA GLN A 315 8.33 -19.54 -4.02
C GLN A 315 8.99 -20.90 -3.75
N ALA A 316 10.00 -20.95 -2.89
CA ALA A 316 10.60 -22.22 -2.48
C ALA A 316 9.67 -23.08 -1.61
N GLU A 317 8.63 -22.50 -1.02
CA GLU A 317 7.68 -23.19 -0.16
C GLU A 317 6.51 -23.79 -0.98
N LYS A 318 6.52 -25.10 -1.19
CA LYS A 318 5.54 -25.82 -2.01
C LYS A 318 4.08 -25.71 -1.51
N ASN A 319 3.91 -25.42 -0.23
CA ASN A 319 2.61 -25.27 0.42
C ASN A 319 2.01 -23.84 0.27
N ILE A 320 2.71 -22.92 -0.41
CA ILE A 320 2.21 -21.57 -0.66
C ILE A 320 1.70 -21.46 -2.11
N THR A 321 0.45 -21.00 -2.25
CA THR A 321 -0.06 -20.46 -3.52
C THR A 321 0.01 -18.95 -3.43
N LEU A 322 0.88 -18.33 -4.24
CA LEU A 322 1.14 -16.88 -4.21
C LEU A 322 0.30 -16.16 -5.26
N PHE A 323 -0.41 -15.11 -4.85
CA PHE A 323 -1.21 -14.22 -5.68
C PHE A 323 -0.64 -12.80 -5.57
N LEU A 324 0.22 -12.40 -6.50
CA LEU A 324 0.73 -11.03 -6.65
C LEU A 324 -0.23 -10.20 -7.51
N SER A 325 -0.13 -8.89 -7.43
CA SER A 325 -1.03 -7.95 -8.13
C SER A 325 -2.50 -8.34 -7.96
N THR A 326 -2.85 -8.77 -6.74
CA THR A 326 -4.18 -9.28 -6.39
C THR A 326 -4.63 -8.62 -5.10
N ARG A 327 -5.70 -7.80 -5.18
CA ARG A 327 -6.24 -7.07 -4.05
C ARG A 327 -7.37 -7.83 -3.36
N ALA A 328 -7.18 -8.15 -2.09
CA ALA A 328 -8.27 -8.64 -1.25
C ALA A 328 -9.18 -7.47 -0.86
N ASN A 329 -10.42 -7.46 -1.36
CA ASN A 329 -11.38 -6.37 -1.23
C ASN A 329 -12.77 -6.82 -0.75
N GLY A 330 -12.91 -8.06 -0.29
CA GLY A 330 -14.14 -8.58 0.28
C GLY A 330 -13.93 -9.80 1.17
N VAL A 331 -14.90 -10.08 2.02
CA VAL A 331 -14.96 -11.30 2.83
C VAL A 331 -16.38 -11.86 2.83
N GLU A 332 -16.50 -13.17 2.93
CA GLU A 332 -17.76 -13.84 3.22
C GLU A 332 -17.74 -14.32 4.66
N MET A 333 -18.76 -13.96 5.41
CA MET A 333 -18.87 -14.29 6.82
C MET A 333 -19.83 -15.46 7.06
N ASN A 334 -19.46 -16.32 8.01
CA ASN A 334 -20.37 -17.30 8.63
C ASN A 334 -20.41 -17.03 10.15
N GLY A 335 -21.38 -16.26 10.58
CA GLY A 335 -21.44 -15.75 11.95
C GLY A 335 -20.22 -14.86 12.25
N LYS A 336 -19.43 -15.23 13.27
CA LYS A 336 -18.20 -14.52 13.66
C LYS A 336 -16.93 -15.07 12.99
N ARG A 337 -17.06 -15.86 11.94
CA ARG A 337 -15.93 -16.46 11.22
C ARG A 337 -15.90 -16.00 9.77
N ILE A 338 -14.73 -15.72 9.26
CA ILE A 338 -14.50 -15.49 7.83
C ILE A 338 -14.53 -16.87 7.16
N ALA A 339 -15.47 -17.08 6.23
CA ALA A 339 -15.60 -18.32 5.46
C ALA A 339 -14.75 -18.30 4.18
N ALA A 340 -14.64 -17.12 3.56
CA ALA A 340 -13.82 -16.91 2.39
C ALA A 340 -13.31 -15.47 2.30
N VAL A 341 -12.16 -15.29 1.67
CA VAL A 341 -11.65 -13.98 1.24
C VAL A 341 -11.94 -13.82 -0.25
N ILE A 342 -12.47 -12.67 -0.62
CA ILE A 342 -12.68 -12.27 -2.02
C ILE A 342 -11.54 -11.35 -2.42
N ALA A 343 -10.88 -11.70 -3.52
CA ALA A 343 -9.78 -10.93 -4.06
C ALA A 343 -10.00 -10.63 -5.55
N GLN A 344 -9.43 -9.55 -6.05
CA GLN A 344 -9.49 -9.12 -7.43
C GLN A 344 -8.10 -9.09 -8.03
N ASP A 345 -7.89 -9.80 -9.12
CA ASP A 345 -6.69 -9.63 -9.95
C ASP A 345 -6.71 -8.23 -10.56
N ILE A 346 -5.64 -7.49 -10.34
CA ILE A 346 -5.58 -6.06 -10.69
C ILE A 346 -5.62 -5.85 -12.20
N ARG A 347 -4.94 -6.71 -12.95
CA ARG A 347 -4.80 -6.52 -14.41
C ARG A 347 -6.04 -6.94 -15.20
N SER A 348 -6.70 -7.99 -14.78
CA SER A 348 -7.85 -8.57 -15.49
C SER A 348 -9.20 -8.15 -14.90
N GLY A 349 -9.23 -7.61 -13.69
CA GLY A 349 -10.46 -7.35 -12.95
C GLY A 349 -11.19 -8.62 -12.47
N SER A 350 -10.65 -9.82 -12.74
CA SER A 350 -11.25 -11.10 -12.35
C SER A 350 -11.28 -11.26 -10.84
N ARG A 351 -12.42 -11.68 -10.29
CA ARG A 351 -12.57 -11.90 -8.85
C ARG A 351 -12.37 -13.37 -8.49
N LEU A 352 -11.63 -13.60 -7.41
CA LEU A 352 -11.28 -14.90 -6.87
C LEU A 352 -11.96 -15.09 -5.50
N ARG A 353 -12.39 -16.32 -5.22
CA ARG A 353 -12.93 -16.74 -3.93
C ARG A 353 -12.01 -17.77 -3.30
N LEU A 354 -11.39 -17.42 -2.17
CA LEU A 354 -10.44 -18.27 -1.46
C LEU A 354 -11.06 -18.70 -0.12
N ARG A 355 -11.46 -19.97 -0.02
CA ARG A 355 -11.99 -20.51 1.23
C ARG A 355 -10.89 -20.81 2.22
N SER A 356 -11.11 -20.54 3.50
CA SER A 356 -10.12 -20.79 4.53
C SER A 356 -10.70 -21.07 5.90
N THR A 357 -10.01 -21.89 6.68
CA THR A 357 -10.31 -22.07 8.11
C THR A 357 -9.76 -20.93 8.95
N LEU A 358 -8.66 -20.32 8.57
CA LEU A 358 -7.95 -19.23 9.25
C LEU A 358 -7.59 -18.13 8.28
N VAL A 359 -7.62 -16.89 8.75
CA VAL A 359 -7.20 -15.72 7.96
C VAL A 359 -6.21 -14.89 8.77
N ALA A 360 -5.17 -14.37 8.11
CA ALA A 360 -4.21 -13.45 8.72
C ALA A 360 -4.22 -12.11 7.98
N ASP A 361 -4.62 -11.04 8.69
CA ASP A 361 -4.52 -9.67 8.20
C ASP A 361 -3.12 -9.13 8.47
N CYS A 362 -2.31 -9.11 7.42
CA CYS A 362 -0.96 -8.53 7.39
C CYS A 362 -0.88 -7.29 6.48
N THR A 363 -2.03 -6.65 6.20
CA THR A 363 -2.13 -5.51 5.29
C THR A 363 -1.49 -4.24 5.87
N GLY A 364 -1.32 -4.20 7.19
CA GLY A 364 -0.87 -3.02 7.92
C GLY A 364 -1.96 -1.94 8.09
N ASP A 365 -3.04 -2.03 7.34
CA ASP A 365 -4.20 -1.12 7.38
C ASP A 365 -5.44 -1.77 8.01
N GLY A 366 -5.34 -3.03 8.46
CA GLY A 366 -6.47 -3.77 9.04
C GLY A 366 -7.63 -3.95 8.04
N VAL A 367 -7.31 -4.17 6.76
CA VAL A 367 -8.31 -4.21 5.68
C VAL A 367 -9.28 -5.38 5.87
N ILE A 368 -8.74 -6.57 6.08
CA ILE A 368 -9.56 -7.77 6.23
C ILE A 368 -10.35 -7.75 7.54
N GLY A 369 -9.72 -7.26 8.62
CA GLY A 369 -10.40 -7.07 9.89
C GLY A 369 -11.59 -6.12 9.76
N ALA A 370 -11.41 -4.96 9.11
CA ALA A 370 -12.48 -3.99 8.90
C ALA A 370 -13.61 -4.56 8.02
N LEU A 371 -13.29 -5.27 6.94
CA LEU A 371 -14.28 -5.93 6.08
C LEU A 371 -15.08 -7.01 6.83
N ALA A 372 -14.43 -7.70 7.77
CA ALA A 372 -15.08 -8.72 8.62
C ALA A 372 -15.86 -8.15 9.82
N GLY A 373 -15.82 -6.84 10.05
CA GLY A 373 -16.42 -6.20 11.23
C GLY A 373 -15.63 -6.43 12.52
N ALA A 374 -14.30 -6.57 12.42
CA ALA A 374 -13.44 -6.61 13.59
C ALA A 374 -13.37 -5.24 14.28
N ASP A 375 -13.38 -5.29 15.62
CA ASP A 375 -13.17 -4.09 16.41
C ASP A 375 -11.82 -3.48 16.12
N HIS A 376 -11.77 -2.16 15.96
CA HIS A 376 -10.54 -1.44 15.67
C HIS A 376 -10.56 -0.01 16.20
N ALA A 377 -9.36 0.56 16.39
CA ALA A 377 -9.13 1.96 16.72
C ALA A 377 -8.47 2.70 15.55
N TYR A 378 -8.62 4.02 15.51
CA TYR A 378 -7.99 4.94 14.55
C TYR A 378 -7.72 6.30 15.21
N GLY A 379 -6.56 6.89 14.96
CA GLY A 379 -6.16 8.13 15.63
C GLY A 379 -5.55 7.89 17.01
N ARG A 380 -5.47 8.95 17.83
CA ARG A 380 -4.90 8.87 19.17
C ARG A 380 -5.98 8.74 20.24
N GLU A 381 -5.76 7.82 21.16
CA GLU A 381 -6.55 7.67 22.37
C GLU A 381 -6.25 8.83 23.33
N SER A 382 -7.23 9.18 24.19
CA SER A 382 -6.99 10.17 25.25
C SER A 382 -6.17 9.58 26.40
N LYS A 383 -5.49 10.46 27.12
CA LYS A 383 -4.72 10.08 28.31
C LYS A 383 -5.58 9.34 29.34
N GLY A 384 -6.83 9.79 29.53
CA GLY A 384 -7.76 9.18 30.48
C GLY A 384 -8.25 7.77 30.09
N GLU A 385 -8.16 7.38 28.81
CA GLU A 385 -8.66 6.08 28.34
C GLU A 385 -7.73 4.92 28.75
N TYR A 386 -6.40 5.12 28.64
CA TYR A 386 -5.40 4.08 28.94
C TYR A 386 -4.35 4.51 29.97
N ASP A 387 -4.46 5.69 30.56
CA ASP A 387 -3.50 6.24 31.53
C ASP A 387 -2.06 6.32 30.95
N GLU A 388 -1.95 6.74 29.69
CA GLU A 388 -0.66 6.91 29.01
C GLU A 388 -0.14 8.33 29.14
N GLU A 389 1.09 8.49 29.68
CA GLU A 389 1.71 9.78 29.95
C GLU A 389 1.85 10.67 28.70
N ASN A 390 2.13 10.05 27.53
CA ASN A 390 2.39 10.76 26.28
C ASN A 390 1.17 10.87 25.36
N ALA A 391 0.01 10.36 25.78
CA ALA A 391 -1.23 10.54 25.05
C ALA A 391 -1.78 11.97 25.21
N PRO A 392 -2.55 12.49 24.24
CA PRO A 392 -3.21 13.79 24.36
C PRO A 392 -4.29 13.75 25.45
N GLU A 393 -4.66 14.92 25.98
CA GLU A 393 -5.73 15.03 27.00
C GLU A 393 -7.09 14.56 26.43
N GLU A 394 -7.37 14.88 25.14
CA GLU A 394 -8.56 14.44 24.42
C GLU A 394 -8.16 13.56 23.24
N ALA A 395 -8.97 12.53 22.96
CA ALA A 395 -8.77 11.67 21.77
C ALA A 395 -8.97 12.48 20.48
N ASP A 396 -8.17 12.16 19.46
CA ASP A 396 -8.25 12.80 18.16
C ASP A 396 -8.00 11.82 17.01
N LYS A 397 -8.03 12.32 15.77
CA LYS A 397 -7.83 11.52 14.56
C LYS A 397 -6.40 11.59 13.99
N LEU A 398 -5.47 12.23 14.70
CA LEU A 398 -4.09 12.33 14.27
C LEU A 398 -3.47 10.92 14.19
N VAL A 399 -2.76 10.67 13.10
CA VAL A 399 -1.95 9.46 12.88
C VAL A 399 -0.56 9.87 12.44
N MET A 400 0.42 8.98 12.59
CA MET A 400 1.75 9.21 12.02
C MET A 400 1.64 9.29 10.49
N GLY A 401 2.24 10.32 9.89
CA GLY A 401 2.08 10.64 8.48
C GLY A 401 2.59 9.56 7.51
N THR A 402 2.32 9.80 6.24
CA THR A 402 2.78 8.97 5.12
C THR A 402 3.99 9.65 4.46
N SER A 403 5.07 8.89 4.24
CA SER A 403 6.23 9.40 3.51
C SER A 403 6.10 9.22 2.01
N VAL A 404 6.44 10.28 1.26
CA VAL A 404 6.79 10.23 -0.15
C VAL A 404 8.31 10.41 -0.24
N GLN A 405 9.03 9.30 -0.21
CA GLN A 405 10.49 9.32 -0.22
C GLN A 405 11.04 9.58 -1.63
N TRP A 406 12.24 10.15 -1.70
CA TRP A 406 12.87 10.47 -2.98
C TRP A 406 14.38 10.61 -2.85
N TYR A 407 15.11 10.51 -3.97
CA TYR A 407 16.52 10.88 -4.03
C TYR A 407 16.94 11.36 -5.42
N ALA A 408 18.04 12.12 -5.43
CA ALA A 408 18.73 12.57 -6.62
C ALA A 408 20.18 12.03 -6.62
N GLU A 409 20.76 11.93 -7.81
CA GLU A 409 22.15 11.54 -8.03
C GLU A 409 22.84 12.60 -8.89
N GLU A 410 24.17 12.70 -8.77
CA GLU A 410 24.96 13.55 -9.65
C GLU A 410 25.02 12.92 -11.05
N ALA A 411 24.61 13.69 -12.06
CA ALA A 411 24.72 13.34 -13.46
C ALA A 411 26.07 13.79 -14.03
N PRO A 412 26.62 13.13 -15.08
CA PRO A 412 27.87 13.56 -15.71
C PRO A 412 27.79 14.95 -16.32
N GLU A 413 26.59 15.34 -16.76
CA GLU A 413 26.32 16.63 -17.41
C GLU A 413 25.22 17.40 -16.66
N ALA A 414 24.99 18.66 -17.06
CA ALA A 414 23.92 19.49 -16.58
C ALA A 414 22.55 18.79 -16.82
N SER A 415 21.73 18.72 -15.78
CA SER A 415 20.42 18.09 -15.83
C SER A 415 19.36 19.15 -15.52
N PRO A 416 18.73 19.78 -16.53
CA PRO A 416 17.69 20.77 -16.31
C PRO A 416 16.44 20.14 -15.69
N PHE A 417 15.66 20.97 -15.01
CA PHE A 417 14.34 20.58 -14.46
C PHE A 417 13.37 21.74 -14.67
N PRO A 418 12.12 21.49 -15.09
CA PRO A 418 11.18 22.57 -15.37
C PRO A 418 10.69 23.26 -14.08
N GLU A 419 10.20 24.48 -14.22
CA GLU A 419 9.41 25.14 -13.19
C GLU A 419 8.10 24.39 -12.97
N CYS A 420 7.69 24.28 -11.70
CA CYS A 420 6.48 23.55 -11.30
C CYS A 420 5.47 24.48 -10.61
N PRO A 421 4.78 25.38 -11.34
CA PRO A 421 3.86 26.35 -10.75
C PRO A 421 2.62 25.70 -10.12
N TRP A 422 2.38 24.44 -10.39
CA TRP A 422 1.35 23.59 -9.81
C TRP A 422 1.75 22.93 -8.50
N ALA A 423 3.05 22.92 -8.17
CA ALA A 423 3.59 22.31 -6.96
C ALA A 423 3.45 23.25 -5.74
N LEU A 424 3.86 22.79 -4.56
CA LEU A 424 3.97 23.66 -3.39
C LEU A 424 5.07 24.70 -3.64
N LYS A 425 4.79 25.96 -3.31
CA LYS A 425 5.73 27.06 -3.54
C LYS A 425 6.80 27.10 -2.45
N PHE A 426 8.05 27.07 -2.87
CA PHE A 426 9.21 27.31 -2.04
C PHE A 426 9.94 28.55 -2.52
N ASP A 427 10.34 29.41 -1.61
CA ASP A 427 11.26 30.50 -1.88
C ASP A 427 12.69 30.14 -1.43
N ALA A 428 13.64 31.02 -1.71
CA ALA A 428 15.05 30.80 -1.36
C ALA A 428 15.33 30.76 0.17
N ALA A 429 14.42 31.23 1.02
CA ALA A 429 14.54 31.15 2.47
C ALA A 429 14.02 29.83 3.03
N HIS A 430 13.04 29.24 2.36
CA HIS A 430 12.29 28.07 2.84
C HIS A 430 12.63 26.78 2.10
N ALA A 431 13.38 26.84 0.98
CA ALA A 431 13.81 25.65 0.26
C ALA A 431 14.73 24.77 1.12
N ILE A 432 14.44 23.47 1.12
CA ILE A 432 15.20 22.47 1.87
C ILE A 432 16.35 21.98 0.98
N LYS A 433 17.57 22.41 1.30
CA LYS A 433 18.78 22.05 0.55
C LYS A 433 19.19 20.62 0.83
N THR A 434 18.71 19.70 0.00
CA THR A 434 18.99 18.27 0.11
C THR A 434 18.88 17.59 -1.25
N THR A 435 19.54 16.44 -1.40
CA THR A 435 19.44 15.56 -2.57
C THR A 435 18.63 14.30 -2.25
N ARG A 436 18.06 14.20 -1.06
CA ARG A 436 17.26 13.05 -0.63
C ARG A 436 16.23 13.47 0.41
N GLY A 437 14.99 12.99 0.26
CA GLY A 437 13.94 13.03 1.26
C GLY A 437 13.76 11.65 1.88
N ASP A 438 13.92 11.57 3.17
CA ASP A 438 13.87 10.35 3.96
C ASP A 438 12.54 10.27 4.76
N TRP A 439 12.57 9.62 5.91
CA TRP A 439 11.43 9.37 6.78
C TRP A 439 10.71 10.63 7.29
N ASP A 440 11.41 11.77 7.40
CA ASP A 440 10.88 13.04 7.88
C ASP A 440 10.03 13.80 6.85
N TRP A 441 10.01 13.37 5.58
CA TRP A 441 9.14 13.93 4.55
C TRP A 441 7.76 13.28 4.63
N GLU A 442 6.92 13.76 5.54
CA GLU A 442 5.64 13.17 5.89
C GLU A 442 4.47 14.11 5.64
N THR A 443 3.42 13.57 5.04
CA THR A 443 2.17 14.28 4.75
C THR A 443 0.97 13.55 5.34
N GLY A 444 -0.15 14.28 5.50
CA GLY A 444 -1.45 13.70 5.81
C GLY A 444 -1.67 13.27 7.26
N ALA A 445 -0.89 13.76 8.24
CA ALA A 445 -1.06 13.36 9.64
C ALA A 445 -2.48 13.60 10.21
N MET A 446 -3.21 14.61 9.69
CA MET A 446 -4.59 14.92 10.06
C MET A 446 -5.65 14.38 9.09
N ARG A 447 -5.22 13.64 8.05
CA ARG A 447 -6.10 13.08 7.04
C ARG A 447 -6.41 11.61 7.29
N ASN A 448 -7.49 11.12 6.69
CA ASN A 448 -7.86 9.71 6.77
C ASN A 448 -7.01 8.87 5.80
N HIS A 449 -6.06 8.11 6.33
CA HIS A 449 -5.16 7.24 5.56
C HIS A 449 -5.86 6.04 4.87
N VAL A 450 -7.15 5.83 5.14
CA VAL A 450 -7.96 4.80 4.47
C VAL A 450 -8.63 5.37 3.23
N THR A 451 -9.22 6.57 3.33
CA THR A 451 -10.08 7.13 2.28
C THR A 451 -9.42 8.26 1.49
N GLU A 452 -8.37 8.91 2.02
CA GLU A 452 -7.74 10.08 1.39
C GLU A 452 -6.28 9.81 0.93
N MET A 453 -5.91 8.53 0.74
CA MET A 453 -4.53 8.16 0.46
C MET A 453 -3.98 8.78 -0.84
N GLU A 454 -4.80 8.90 -1.88
CA GLU A 454 -4.40 9.55 -3.13
C GLU A 454 -4.02 11.01 -2.89
N GLN A 455 -4.87 11.76 -2.18
CA GLN A 455 -4.63 13.18 -1.88
C GLN A 455 -3.41 13.38 -0.94
N ILE A 456 -3.21 12.49 0.02
CA ILE A 456 -2.03 12.48 0.90
C ILE A 456 -0.75 12.31 0.08
N ARG A 457 -0.70 11.32 -0.81
CA ARG A 457 0.43 11.06 -1.69
C ARG A 457 0.66 12.21 -2.68
N ASP A 458 -0.40 12.74 -3.27
CA ASP A 458 -0.33 13.83 -4.25
C ASP A 458 0.20 15.11 -3.61
N TYR A 459 -0.20 15.40 -2.39
CA TYR A 459 0.38 16.51 -1.64
C TYR A 459 1.89 16.28 -1.43
N GLY A 460 2.31 15.08 -1.07
CA GLY A 460 3.72 14.72 -0.96
C GLY A 460 4.50 14.90 -2.28
N LEU A 461 3.91 14.53 -3.42
CA LEU A 461 4.48 14.77 -4.75
C LEU A 461 4.65 16.28 -5.01
N ARG A 462 3.63 17.09 -4.69
CA ARG A 462 3.70 18.55 -4.84
C ARG A 462 4.81 19.16 -3.99
N VAL A 463 5.03 18.66 -2.78
CA VAL A 463 6.13 19.09 -1.89
C VAL A 463 7.48 18.76 -2.52
N VAL A 464 7.67 17.51 -2.96
CA VAL A 464 8.95 17.06 -3.55
C VAL A 464 9.28 17.86 -4.79
N PHE A 465 8.34 17.95 -5.74
CA PHE A 465 8.57 18.65 -7.01
C PHE A 465 8.71 20.18 -6.82
N GLY A 466 8.01 20.77 -5.88
CA GLY A 466 8.13 22.20 -5.56
C GLY A 466 9.50 22.54 -4.99
N ASN A 467 9.96 21.82 -3.98
CA ASN A 467 11.28 22.01 -3.43
C ASN A 467 12.38 21.76 -4.49
N TRP A 468 12.25 20.66 -5.25
CA TRP A 468 13.23 20.32 -6.29
C TRP A 468 13.29 21.36 -7.41
N SER A 469 12.14 21.85 -7.88
CA SER A 469 12.05 22.92 -8.87
C SER A 469 12.76 24.19 -8.40
N THR A 470 12.59 24.56 -7.13
CA THR A 470 13.28 25.71 -6.53
C THR A 470 14.79 25.50 -6.47
N LEU A 471 15.27 24.35 -6.02
CA LEU A 471 16.71 24.03 -6.01
C LEU A 471 17.35 24.07 -7.39
N LYS A 472 16.60 23.73 -8.43
CA LYS A 472 17.09 23.67 -9.82
C LYS A 472 17.03 25.02 -10.55
N ASN A 473 16.11 25.92 -10.20
CA ASN A 473 15.84 27.13 -10.99
C ASN A 473 16.16 28.44 -10.25
N ASP A 474 16.09 28.49 -8.91
CA ASP A 474 16.40 29.69 -8.15
C ASP A 474 17.89 30.04 -8.22
N ALA A 475 18.20 31.33 -8.41
CA ALA A 475 19.56 31.82 -8.58
C ALA A 475 20.51 31.46 -7.42
N LYS A 476 19.98 31.32 -6.20
CA LYS A 476 20.76 30.94 -5.00
C LYS A 476 21.28 29.51 -5.04
N PHE A 477 20.54 28.60 -5.66
CA PHE A 477 20.82 27.15 -5.61
C PHE A 477 21.25 26.57 -6.95
N LYS A 478 20.83 27.16 -8.08
CA LYS A 478 20.99 26.64 -9.44
C LYS A 478 22.40 26.16 -9.75
N ALA A 479 23.42 26.93 -9.34
CA ALA A 479 24.82 26.58 -9.63
C ALA A 479 25.22 25.25 -8.98
N GLU A 480 24.84 25.05 -7.71
CA GLU A 480 25.15 23.84 -6.93
C GLU A 480 24.37 22.62 -7.42
N PHE A 481 23.12 22.83 -7.80
CA PHE A 481 22.23 21.73 -8.22
C PHE A 481 22.23 21.47 -9.74
N THR A 482 23.07 22.15 -10.52
CA THR A 482 23.11 22.03 -11.99
C THR A 482 23.18 20.58 -12.45
N LYS A 483 24.07 19.78 -11.87
CA LYS A 483 24.27 18.36 -12.22
C LYS A 483 23.42 17.39 -11.44
N GLN A 484 22.72 17.83 -10.41
CA GLN A 484 21.86 16.94 -9.63
C GLN A 484 20.62 16.56 -10.46
N LYS A 485 20.35 15.26 -10.58
CA LYS A 485 19.22 14.70 -11.32
C LYS A 485 18.32 13.92 -10.38
N LEU A 486 17.02 14.27 -10.35
CA LEU A 486 16.03 13.48 -9.62
C LEU A 486 15.97 12.08 -10.22
N LYS A 487 16.20 11.07 -9.40
CA LYS A 487 16.38 9.70 -9.85
C LYS A 487 15.21 8.81 -9.55
N TRP A 488 14.57 9.08 -8.43
CA TRP A 488 13.42 8.33 -7.97
C TRP A 488 12.61 9.16 -6.98
N VAL A 489 11.28 9.05 -7.07
CA VAL A 489 10.29 9.55 -6.12
C VAL A 489 9.30 8.42 -5.89
N ALA A 490 8.91 8.16 -4.67
CA ALA A 490 7.91 7.15 -4.36
C ALA A 490 6.53 7.59 -4.85
N TYR A 491 5.87 6.76 -5.67
CA TYR A 491 4.46 6.94 -6.01
C TYR A 491 3.55 6.09 -5.11
N ILE A 492 4.12 5.09 -4.43
CA ILE A 492 3.45 4.35 -3.36
C ILE A 492 3.79 5.00 -2.02
N GLY A 493 2.79 5.44 -1.29
CA GLY A 493 2.98 6.09 0.00
C GLY A 493 3.47 5.16 1.10
N GLY A 494 4.54 5.55 1.79
CA GLY A 494 5.11 4.81 2.91
C GLY A 494 4.33 5.05 4.20
N LYS A 495 3.19 4.38 4.40
CA LYS A 495 2.35 4.52 5.59
C LYS A 495 3.02 3.97 6.85
N ARG A 496 2.84 4.68 7.96
CA ARG A 496 3.29 4.27 9.30
C ARG A 496 2.17 3.79 10.18
N GLU A 497 1.00 4.36 10.03
CA GLU A 497 -0.18 4.08 10.84
C GLU A 497 -1.44 4.09 9.99
N SER A 498 -2.46 3.37 10.46
CA SER A 498 -3.82 3.36 9.98
C SER A 498 -4.71 2.74 11.06
N ARG A 499 -5.68 1.87 10.71
CA ARG A 499 -6.47 1.11 11.68
C ARG A 499 -5.59 0.16 12.50
N ARG A 500 -5.86 0.08 13.79
CA ARG A 500 -5.31 -0.91 14.74
C ARG A 500 -6.45 -1.82 15.18
N LEU A 501 -6.38 -3.10 14.80
CA LEU A 501 -7.38 -4.10 15.18
C LEU A 501 -7.25 -4.43 16.67
N LEU A 502 -8.36 -4.72 17.34
CA LEU A 502 -8.36 -4.97 18.77
C LEU A 502 -8.35 -6.48 19.08
N GLY A 503 -7.38 -6.89 19.87
CA GLY A 503 -7.22 -8.22 20.43
C GLY A 503 -7.75 -8.33 21.86
N ASP A 504 -7.52 -9.46 22.51
CA ASP A 504 -7.87 -9.66 23.91
C ASP A 504 -7.00 -8.86 24.88
N VAL A 505 -5.84 -8.38 24.41
CA VAL A 505 -4.97 -7.44 25.10
C VAL A 505 -4.67 -6.27 24.15
N ILE A 506 -4.74 -5.05 24.67
CA ILE A 506 -4.27 -3.84 24.00
C ILE A 506 -2.96 -3.46 24.68
N LEU A 507 -1.84 -3.53 23.95
CA LEU A 507 -0.52 -3.17 24.47
C LEU A 507 -0.41 -1.65 24.60
N ARG A 508 0.05 -1.16 25.74
CA ARG A 508 0.10 0.26 26.10
C ARG A 508 1.52 0.73 26.40
N GLN A 509 1.73 2.04 26.42
CA GLN A 509 3.01 2.66 26.75
C GLN A 509 3.65 2.11 28.03
N GLN A 510 2.89 2.04 29.13
CA GLN A 510 3.41 1.60 30.41
C GLN A 510 3.76 0.10 30.46
N ASP A 511 3.10 -0.73 29.63
CA ASP A 511 3.44 -2.14 29.50
C ASP A 511 4.82 -2.30 28.84
N ILE A 512 5.15 -1.41 27.89
CA ILE A 512 6.44 -1.34 27.19
C ILE A 512 7.52 -0.81 28.10
N ILE A 513 7.34 0.37 28.70
CA ILE A 513 8.35 1.04 29.53
C ILE A 513 8.73 0.19 30.74
N LYS A 514 7.75 -0.52 31.34
CA LYS A 514 7.98 -1.40 32.51
C LYS A 514 8.38 -2.82 32.11
N ALA A 515 8.51 -3.12 30.79
CA ALA A 515 8.72 -4.48 30.28
C ALA A 515 7.80 -5.49 30.97
N ARG A 516 6.50 -5.19 31.05
CA ARG A 516 5.52 -5.96 31.80
C ARG A 516 5.58 -7.43 31.37
N PRO A 517 5.71 -8.38 32.31
CA PRO A 517 5.67 -9.79 31.98
C PRO A 517 4.22 -10.20 31.60
N PHE A 518 4.11 -11.00 30.56
CA PHE A 518 2.85 -11.62 30.14
C PHE A 518 3.02 -13.15 30.09
N PRO A 519 2.02 -13.95 30.49
CA PRO A 519 2.11 -15.40 30.43
C PRO A 519 2.25 -15.92 29.00
N ASP A 520 1.77 -15.16 28.04
CA ASP A 520 1.78 -15.40 26.60
C ASP A 520 2.76 -14.45 25.85
N ALA A 521 3.83 -14.01 26.54
CA ALA A 521 4.92 -13.29 25.89
C ALA A 521 5.41 -14.04 24.65
N SER A 522 5.36 -13.40 23.49
CA SER A 522 5.71 -14.01 22.20
C SER A 522 6.94 -13.33 21.58
N VAL A 523 6.79 -12.16 21.02
CA VAL A 523 7.89 -11.41 20.41
C VAL A 523 8.53 -10.51 21.44
N THR A 524 9.82 -10.73 21.74
CA THR A 524 10.62 -9.77 22.50
C THR A 524 11.39 -8.90 21.53
N THR A 525 11.28 -7.59 21.68
CA THR A 525 11.89 -6.62 20.79
C THR A 525 12.34 -5.37 21.55
N THR A 526 13.13 -4.55 20.90
CA THR A 526 13.45 -3.20 21.35
C THR A 526 13.59 -2.27 20.15
N TRP A 527 12.96 -1.15 20.26
CA TRP A 527 13.06 0.06 19.45
C TRP A 527 12.64 1.19 20.36
N THR A 528 12.96 2.42 20.07
CA THR A 528 12.38 3.54 20.83
C THR A 528 10.88 3.63 20.54
N ILE A 529 10.07 4.12 21.48
CA ILE A 529 8.76 4.66 21.10
C ILE A 529 9.05 5.89 20.26
N ASP A 530 8.86 5.74 18.97
CA ASP A 530 9.21 6.70 17.92
C ASP A 530 7.91 7.28 17.37
N LEU A 531 7.53 8.43 17.93
CA LEU A 531 6.31 9.15 17.57
C LEU A 531 6.64 10.28 16.61
N HIS A 532 5.89 10.36 15.53
CA HIS A 532 6.04 11.38 14.51
C HIS A 532 4.90 12.39 14.61
N TYR A 533 5.22 13.62 14.89
CA TYR A 533 4.27 14.72 14.96
C TYR A 533 4.42 15.61 13.73
N PRO A 534 3.31 16.17 13.18
CA PRO A 534 3.42 17.12 12.09
C PRO A 534 4.21 18.35 12.54
N LYS A 535 5.32 18.62 11.87
CA LYS A 535 6.13 19.82 12.09
C LYS A 535 5.36 21.03 11.59
N LYS A 536 5.32 22.10 12.38
CA LYS A 536 4.67 23.34 11.97
C LYS A 536 5.29 23.83 10.66
N PRO A 537 4.51 23.98 9.58
CA PRO A 537 5.05 24.43 8.30
C PRO A 537 5.44 25.90 8.34
N MET A 538 6.37 26.27 7.46
CA MET A 538 6.86 27.66 7.32
C MET A 538 5.91 28.55 6.49
N CYS A 539 4.86 27.98 5.92
CA CYS A 539 3.87 28.64 5.07
C CYS A 539 2.45 28.36 5.55
N ALA A 540 1.46 29.00 4.97
CA ALA A 540 0.05 28.68 5.18
C ALA A 540 -0.34 27.42 4.41
N CYS A 541 0.29 26.29 4.74
CA CYS A 541 0.15 25.01 4.07
C CYS A 541 -0.02 23.87 5.07
N GLU A 542 -0.38 22.68 4.59
CA GLU A 542 -0.39 21.50 5.43
C GLU A 542 1.04 21.10 5.80
N ALA A 543 1.22 20.45 6.95
CA ALA A 543 2.51 19.91 7.34
C ALA A 543 3.01 18.87 6.32
N PHE A 544 4.28 18.97 5.96
CA PHE A 544 4.93 18.07 5.01
C PHE A 544 6.26 17.49 5.55
N GLN A 545 6.59 17.83 6.78
CA GLN A 545 7.67 17.22 7.55
C GLN A 545 7.14 16.81 8.92
N SER A 546 7.82 15.83 9.54
CA SER A 546 7.57 15.43 10.91
C SER A 546 8.71 15.83 11.84
N GLU A 547 8.34 16.01 13.12
CA GLU A 547 9.26 16.02 14.25
C GLU A 547 9.11 14.70 15.00
N ASP A 548 10.23 14.05 15.27
CA ASP A 548 10.26 12.80 16.00
C ASP A 548 10.43 13.02 17.51
N ARG A 549 9.77 12.17 18.28
CA ARG A 549 9.95 12.07 19.72
C ARG A 549 10.31 10.64 20.10
N HIS A 550 11.53 10.46 20.61
CA HIS A 550 12.03 9.14 20.99
C HIS A 550 11.99 8.93 22.51
N ILE A 551 11.31 7.85 22.95
CA ILE A 551 11.35 7.40 24.35
C ILE A 551 12.11 6.07 24.37
N LYS A 552 13.24 6.03 25.09
CA LYS A 552 14.10 4.83 25.21
C LYS A 552 13.65 3.97 26.38
N PHE A 553 13.77 2.66 26.24
CA PHE A 553 13.44 1.65 27.26
C PHE A 553 14.17 0.34 26.96
N GLU A 554 14.11 -0.60 27.90
CA GLU A 554 14.70 -1.94 27.76
C GLU A 554 13.83 -2.85 26.85
N PRO A 555 14.38 -3.98 26.35
CA PRO A 555 13.58 -4.94 25.60
C PRO A 555 12.32 -5.39 26.33
N TYR A 556 11.21 -5.43 25.62
CA TYR A 556 9.88 -5.74 26.15
C TYR A 556 9.18 -6.84 25.33
N PRO A 557 8.28 -7.62 25.95
CA PRO A 557 7.53 -8.65 25.25
C PRO A 557 6.21 -8.09 24.65
N ILE A 558 5.87 -8.57 23.45
CA ILE A 558 4.53 -8.41 22.87
C ILE A 558 3.76 -9.69 23.17
N PRO A 559 2.60 -9.61 23.87
CA PRO A 559 1.80 -10.79 24.15
C PRO A 559 1.10 -11.33 22.91
N TYR A 560 0.96 -12.65 22.81
CA TYR A 560 0.28 -13.31 21.69
C TYR A 560 -1.17 -12.84 21.53
N ARG A 561 -1.86 -12.49 22.64
CA ARG A 561 -3.22 -11.94 22.64
C ARG A 561 -3.38 -10.58 21.93
N CYS A 562 -2.29 -9.93 21.55
CA CYS A 562 -2.30 -8.77 20.66
C CYS A 562 -2.34 -9.15 19.18
N LEU A 563 -2.19 -10.43 18.83
CA LEU A 563 -1.97 -10.92 17.48
C LEU A 563 -3.19 -11.64 16.87
N TYR A 564 -4.35 -11.56 17.50
CA TYR A 564 -5.62 -12.07 16.97
C TYR A 564 -6.80 -11.18 17.37
N SER A 565 -7.87 -11.20 16.58
CA SER A 565 -9.07 -10.39 16.81
C SER A 565 -9.86 -10.88 18.03
N ARG A 566 -10.35 -9.93 18.85
CA ARG A 566 -11.17 -10.26 20.03
C ARG A 566 -12.59 -10.70 19.68
N ASN A 567 -13.11 -10.32 18.50
CA ASN A 567 -14.50 -10.57 18.11
C ASN A 567 -14.67 -11.38 16.81
N ILE A 568 -13.61 -11.55 15.99
CA ILE A 568 -13.62 -12.43 14.81
C ILE A 568 -12.79 -13.68 15.13
N GLU A 569 -13.46 -14.83 15.22
CA GLU A 569 -12.94 -16.05 15.84
C GLU A 569 -11.72 -16.67 15.14
N ASN A 570 -11.57 -16.49 13.84
CA ASN A 570 -10.52 -17.10 13.03
C ASN A 570 -9.59 -16.09 12.35
N LEU A 571 -9.55 -14.85 12.88
CA LEU A 571 -8.74 -13.78 12.33
C LEU A 571 -7.49 -13.56 13.19
N PHE A 572 -6.33 -13.78 12.60
CA PHE A 572 -5.02 -13.33 13.06
C PHE A 572 -4.68 -11.94 12.52
N MET A 573 -3.74 -11.25 13.17
CA MET A 573 -3.22 -9.97 12.72
C MET A 573 -1.74 -9.81 13.05
N ALA A 574 -0.93 -9.40 12.09
CA ALA A 574 0.48 -9.07 12.27
C ALA A 574 0.87 -7.86 11.44
N GLY A 575 1.72 -7.03 11.99
CA GLY A 575 2.12 -5.77 11.36
C GLY A 575 1.82 -4.58 12.25
N ARG A 576 1.70 -3.40 11.66
CA ARG A 576 1.33 -2.18 12.39
C ARG A 576 -0.16 -2.11 12.79
N ASN A 577 -0.96 -3.05 12.32
CA ASN A 577 -2.39 -3.17 12.59
C ASN A 577 -2.76 -4.09 13.77
N ILE A 578 -1.79 -4.48 14.59
CA ILE A 578 -2.04 -5.29 15.79
C ILE A 578 -2.68 -4.48 16.91
N SER A 579 -3.06 -5.18 18.00
CA SER A 579 -3.77 -4.58 19.14
C SER A 579 -2.87 -3.79 20.06
N VAL A 580 -2.73 -2.49 19.78
CA VAL A 580 -1.90 -1.54 20.51
C VAL A 580 -2.53 -0.16 20.54
N THR A 581 -2.14 0.68 21.50
CA THR A 581 -2.47 2.12 21.48
C THR A 581 -1.60 2.86 20.44
N HIS A 582 -1.97 4.09 20.08
CA HIS A 582 -1.15 4.95 19.21
C HIS A 582 0.29 5.10 19.75
N ILE A 583 0.45 5.32 21.06
CA ILE A 583 1.76 5.49 21.67
C ILE A 583 2.59 4.21 21.56
N ALA A 584 2.00 3.06 21.91
CA ALA A 584 2.66 1.77 21.82
C ALA A 584 3.02 1.39 20.38
N LEU A 585 2.23 1.83 19.40
CA LEU A 585 2.52 1.61 17.98
C LEU A 585 3.87 2.20 17.57
N GLY A 586 4.32 3.28 18.16
CA GLY A 586 5.60 3.92 17.87
C GLY A 586 6.79 2.96 17.87
N THR A 587 6.76 1.91 18.69
CA THR A 587 7.84 0.92 18.76
C THR A 587 7.54 -0.40 18.07
N VAL A 588 6.27 -0.86 18.02
CA VAL A 588 5.96 -2.19 17.48
C VAL A 588 5.93 -2.25 15.95
N ARG A 589 5.76 -1.09 15.28
CA ARG A 589 5.56 -0.97 13.83
C ARG A 589 6.80 -1.27 12.98
N VAL A 590 7.99 -1.31 13.58
CA VAL A 590 9.22 -1.52 12.83
C VAL A 590 9.29 -2.92 12.23
N GLN A 591 9.78 -3.01 11.01
CA GLN A 591 9.51 -4.15 10.13
C GLN A 591 10.14 -5.47 10.58
N ARG A 592 11.28 -5.47 11.30
CA ARG A 592 11.85 -6.69 11.85
C ARG A 592 10.99 -7.23 13.00
N THR A 593 10.45 -6.35 13.83
CA THR A 593 9.50 -6.74 14.88
C THR A 593 8.23 -7.34 14.26
N THR A 594 7.68 -6.71 13.23
CA THR A 594 6.48 -7.25 12.56
C THR A 594 6.76 -8.56 11.83
N GLY A 595 7.98 -8.76 11.33
CA GLY A 595 8.40 -10.04 10.77
C GLY A 595 8.41 -11.17 11.81
N MET A 596 8.93 -10.92 13.02
CA MET A 596 8.86 -11.90 14.13
C MET A 596 7.41 -12.19 14.54
N MET A 597 6.51 -11.19 14.55
CA MET A 597 5.07 -11.44 14.75
C MET A 597 4.54 -12.42 13.70
N GLY A 598 4.94 -12.25 12.45
CA GLY A 598 4.57 -13.16 11.36
C GLY A 598 5.06 -14.59 11.58
N GLU A 599 6.30 -14.77 12.07
CA GLU A 599 6.80 -16.11 12.45
C GLU A 599 5.89 -16.76 13.49
N VAL A 600 5.50 -16.03 14.54
CA VAL A 600 4.61 -16.50 15.60
C VAL A 600 3.23 -16.83 15.07
N LEU A 601 2.67 -16.02 14.16
CA LEU A 601 1.37 -16.30 13.55
C LEU A 601 1.37 -17.62 12.78
N GLY A 602 2.39 -17.87 11.97
CA GLY A 602 2.50 -19.12 11.23
C GLY A 602 2.61 -20.34 12.16
N MET A 603 3.35 -20.20 13.27
CA MET A 603 3.42 -21.22 14.32
C MET A 603 2.05 -21.47 14.95
N ALA A 604 1.33 -20.40 15.32
CA ALA A 604 0.00 -20.50 15.92
C ALA A 604 -1.02 -21.12 14.93
N ALA A 605 -0.96 -20.75 13.66
CA ALA A 605 -1.82 -21.32 12.62
C ALA A 605 -1.61 -22.84 12.47
N SER A 606 -0.38 -23.31 12.57
CA SER A 606 -0.09 -24.75 12.53
C SER A 606 -0.70 -25.50 13.72
N LEU A 607 -0.70 -24.89 14.92
CA LEU A 607 -1.35 -25.44 16.10
C LEU A 607 -2.88 -25.41 15.95
N CYS A 608 -3.45 -24.34 15.39
CA CYS A 608 -4.88 -24.30 15.09
C CYS A 608 -5.29 -25.45 14.18
N LYS A 609 -4.52 -25.72 13.12
CA LYS A 609 -4.74 -26.85 12.22
C LYS A 609 -4.62 -28.19 12.94
N ALA A 610 -3.54 -28.39 13.68
CA ALA A 610 -3.22 -29.67 14.36
C ALA A 610 -4.29 -30.06 15.40
N HIS A 611 -4.87 -29.06 16.08
CA HIS A 611 -5.82 -29.26 17.17
C HIS A 611 -7.24 -28.85 16.85
N SER A 612 -7.54 -28.49 15.59
CA SER A 612 -8.87 -28.01 15.16
C SER A 612 -9.41 -26.90 16.09
N THR A 613 -8.55 -25.92 16.42
CA THR A 613 -8.84 -24.87 17.40
C THR A 613 -8.77 -23.47 16.75
N THR A 614 -9.10 -22.44 17.51
CA THR A 614 -9.06 -21.03 17.08
C THR A 614 -7.77 -20.35 17.54
N PRO A 615 -7.42 -19.15 17.03
CA PRO A 615 -6.35 -18.33 17.57
C PRO A 615 -6.42 -18.16 19.10
N ARG A 616 -7.58 -17.85 19.66
CA ARG A 616 -7.79 -17.76 21.12
C ARG A 616 -7.58 -19.10 21.80
N GLY A 617 -8.04 -20.20 21.20
CA GLY A 617 -7.86 -21.54 21.73
C GLY A 617 -6.39 -21.98 21.82
N VAL A 618 -5.50 -21.42 20.99
CA VAL A 618 -4.04 -21.61 21.14
C VAL A 618 -3.55 -20.99 22.44
N TYR A 619 -4.00 -19.77 22.78
CA TYR A 619 -3.69 -19.17 24.07
C TYR A 619 -4.22 -20.01 25.25
N GLU A 620 -5.48 -20.42 25.17
CA GLU A 620 -6.19 -21.07 26.27
C GLU A 620 -5.70 -22.50 26.55
N LYS A 621 -5.30 -23.24 25.51
CA LYS A 621 -5.09 -24.70 25.61
C LYS A 621 -3.76 -25.21 25.07
N HIS A 622 -3.08 -24.42 24.21
CA HIS A 622 -1.91 -24.88 23.48
C HIS A 622 -0.72 -23.89 23.55
N LEU A 623 -0.71 -23.01 24.57
CA LEU A 623 0.32 -21.98 24.73
C LEU A 623 1.74 -22.56 24.88
N ASP A 624 1.88 -23.69 25.59
CA ASP A 624 3.18 -24.34 25.73
C ASP A 624 3.69 -24.94 24.42
N GLY A 625 2.77 -25.40 23.56
CA GLY A 625 3.08 -25.80 22.20
C GLY A 625 3.63 -24.63 21.37
N LEU A 626 3.01 -23.45 21.48
CA LEU A 626 3.46 -22.24 20.82
C LEU A 626 4.85 -21.81 21.34
N LYS A 627 5.06 -21.80 22.66
CA LYS A 627 6.36 -21.51 23.27
C LYS A 627 7.45 -22.47 22.77
N SER A 628 7.13 -23.77 22.65
CA SER A 628 8.05 -24.77 22.11
C SER A 628 8.41 -24.51 20.64
N LEU A 629 7.46 -24.08 19.82
CA LEU A 629 7.71 -23.70 18.43
C LEU A 629 8.60 -22.45 18.34
N MET A 630 8.35 -21.43 19.16
CA MET A 630 9.17 -20.21 19.23
C MET A 630 10.62 -20.50 19.66
N GLN A 631 10.83 -21.45 20.60
CA GLN A 631 12.17 -21.90 20.99
C GLN A 631 12.91 -22.59 19.84
N ARG A 632 12.20 -23.38 19.04
CA ARG A 632 12.78 -24.13 17.91
C ARG A 632 13.08 -23.27 16.69
N GLY A 633 12.28 -22.21 16.47
CA GLY A 633 12.35 -21.38 15.27
C GLY A 633 11.81 -22.07 14.01
N VAL A 634 11.72 -21.31 12.92
CA VAL A 634 11.24 -21.75 11.59
C VAL A 634 12.14 -21.29 10.44
N GLY A 635 13.28 -20.70 10.71
CA GLY A 635 14.28 -20.37 9.70
C GLY A 635 14.83 -21.65 9.05
N LYS A 636 15.37 -21.53 7.85
CA LYS A 636 15.93 -22.68 7.10
C LYS A 636 16.98 -23.47 7.89
N GLU A 637 17.81 -22.77 8.66
CA GLU A 637 18.81 -23.40 9.50
C GLU A 637 18.20 -24.12 10.72
N ASP A 638 17.07 -23.61 11.24
CA ASP A 638 16.34 -24.24 12.35
C ASP A 638 15.72 -25.58 11.93
N LEU A 639 15.34 -25.72 10.65
CA LEU A 639 14.75 -26.93 10.09
C LEU A 639 15.79 -28.00 9.78
N LYS A 640 17.03 -27.62 9.44
CA LYS A 640 18.13 -28.56 9.20
C LYS A 640 18.61 -29.25 10.49
N ALA A 641 18.38 -28.63 11.64
CA ALA A 641 18.71 -29.16 12.93
C ALA A 641 17.71 -30.20 13.46
N ARG A 642 16.71 -30.56 12.66
CA ARG A 642 15.73 -31.62 12.89
C ARG A 642 16.18 -32.89 12.19
#